data_49f4e36dc3de37b8e8ce49448e4bf895
#
_entry.id   49f4e36dc3de37b8e8ce49448e4bf895
#
_cell.length_a   1.000
_cell.length_b   1.000
_cell.length_c   1.000
_cell.angle_alpha   90.00
_cell.angle_beta   90.00
_cell.angle_gamma   90.00
#
_symmetry.space_group_name_H-M   'P 1'
#
loop_
_entity.id
_entity.type
_entity.pdbx_description
1 polymer ?
#
loop_
_entity_poly.entity_id
_entity_poly.type
_entity_poly.pdbx_seq_one_letter_code
_entity_poly.pdbx_strand_id
1 'polypeptide(L)'
;MRWSFLVLAGWLTCCGIADFSMTAWGADSEPLMLNLRKRVEVAPEVKRWHTVTTPTAWKPEQTAIIICDMWDKHWCPNSTARVAEMAGRMNEVVKAARSRGVFIIHCPSDTMDFYRDSPQRKRAQAAPSVETKRPLERWCRIDPTREAPLPIDDTDGGCDCDQPVKNYRAWSRQIATIEIDDADAITDSDEAYRLMKSRGIENVVVMGVHTNMCVLGRPFSIRQLNYQGMNVALMRDMTDTMYNPSMKPFVSHFTGNDLVVEHIEKYWCPTITSSDFLGGKSFRFREDKRPHLVILAAEDEYRTEVTLPEFAGKYLGQDFQVSLVFENAANKYDLPGVPVVKDADVLLISVRRRPLPPEQLELVKKHVAAGKPVIGIRTASHAFSLRDAAPPAGLAAWAEIDREVIGGNYRGHTENATQGLIRVLAGVNHPILTGVPTEEFTSGGTLYLNTPLDPKGTELMRGRVEGNNQQEPVAWTFTRPDGGRTFYTSLGHKDDFRQPAFQRLLLNAIYWGAGLKVPAGEVRVSTIVPPGAEGAGTQSPGNQGVGTQGAGRTGWTKLAVPGTWEQDARFARDDGFAWYVCQVKIPESWNGRGAFLYVEKVDNACESFLNGVKVGVSGAMPPKYGNGLENLHRYVIPDKNLRPGEVNTVAIRVFDAEGAGGFKGGAPQIIAGNEAIVLRGAWLFRTGDDLAWGDLAPATFAELRLEPFAEVVPAPEVSRFATVIRREVQQEALSP
;
A
#
# COMPACT_ATOMS: atom_id res chain seq x y z
N MET A 1 63.27 8.26 -56.20
CA MET A 1 63.06 8.19 -57.63
C MET A 1 61.63 8.62 -57.82
N ARG A 2 61.33 9.91 -58.15
CA ARG A 2 61.26 10.53 -59.49
C ARG A 2 60.44 9.64 -60.44
N TRP A 3 59.31 10.07 -60.88
CA TRP A 3 58.90 10.96 -61.97
C TRP A 3 57.37 10.72 -62.17
N SER A 4 56.50 11.48 -62.67
CA SER A 4 56.29 12.83 -63.22
C SER A 4 54.91 12.86 -63.87
N PHE A 5 54.19 13.93 -63.73
CA PHE A 5 53.24 14.60 -64.56
C PHE A 5 52.76 13.97 -65.90
N LEU A 6 51.45 14.08 -66.12
CA LEU A 6 50.95 14.68 -67.36
C LEU A 6 49.51 15.22 -67.24
N VAL A 7 49.36 16.49 -67.53
CA VAL A 7 48.14 17.27 -67.72
C VAL A 7 47.59 16.99 -69.11
N LEU A 8 46.29 16.89 -69.26
CA LEU A 8 45.59 17.31 -70.50
C LEU A 8 44.21 17.86 -70.19
N ALA A 9 44.07 19.10 -70.65
CA ALA A 9 42.83 19.90 -70.63
C ALA A 9 41.90 19.53 -71.77
N GLY A 10 40.62 19.84 -71.55
CA GLY A 10 39.76 20.29 -72.60
C GLY A 10 38.42 19.59 -72.76
N TRP A 11 37.42 20.29 -72.60
CA TRP A 11 36.27 20.70 -73.35
C TRP A 11 34.93 20.67 -72.55
N LEU A 12 34.37 21.86 -72.41
CA LEU A 12 32.98 22.14 -71.99
C LEU A 12 31.97 21.51 -72.96
N THR A 13 30.88 20.96 -72.36
CA THR A 13 29.55 21.03 -72.96
C THR A 13 28.51 21.19 -71.83
N CYS A 14 27.76 22.25 -71.95
CA CYS A 14 26.54 22.53 -71.16
C CYS A 14 25.50 21.46 -71.37
N CYS A 15 24.92 20.94 -70.27
CA CYS A 15 23.53 20.47 -70.27
C CYS A 15 22.97 20.46 -68.85
N GLY A 16 21.89 21.22 -68.66
CA GLY A 16 20.77 21.01 -67.74
C GLY A 16 21.05 20.80 -66.28
N ILE A 17 20.96 21.87 -65.50
CA ILE A 17 20.79 21.77 -64.03
C ILE A 17 19.36 21.28 -63.79
N ALA A 18 19.20 19.99 -63.48
CA ALA A 18 18.03 19.49 -62.79
C ALA A 18 18.31 19.66 -61.30
N ASP A 19 17.63 20.61 -60.63
CA ASP A 19 17.56 20.72 -59.19
C ASP A 19 16.94 19.44 -58.61
N PHE A 20 17.80 18.48 -58.25
CA PHE A 20 17.44 17.46 -57.30
C PHE A 20 17.47 18.09 -55.91
N SER A 21 16.31 18.58 -55.49
CA SER A 21 16.03 18.81 -54.07
C SER A 21 16.26 17.48 -53.34
N MET A 22 17.46 17.29 -52.77
CA MET A 22 17.66 16.31 -51.71
C MET A 22 16.73 16.69 -50.59
N THR A 23 15.56 16.06 -50.50
CA THR A 23 14.82 15.98 -49.25
C THR A 23 15.80 15.46 -48.23
N ALA A 24 16.21 16.30 -47.33
CA ALA A 24 16.95 15.92 -46.12
C ALA A 24 16.12 14.83 -45.42
N TRP A 25 16.59 13.59 -45.46
CA TRP A 25 16.13 12.58 -44.55
C TRP A 25 16.41 13.15 -43.15
N GLY A 26 15.35 13.34 -42.38
CA GLY A 26 15.43 13.89 -41.03
C GLY A 26 16.45 13.09 -40.23
N ALA A 27 17.40 13.78 -39.65
CA ALA A 27 18.24 13.23 -38.62
C ALA A 27 17.28 12.66 -37.56
N ASP A 28 17.41 11.34 -37.26
CA ASP A 28 16.67 10.73 -36.16
C ASP A 28 16.89 11.59 -34.92
N SER A 29 15.83 12.12 -34.36
CA SER A 29 15.90 12.90 -33.13
C SER A 29 16.47 12.04 -32.01
N GLU A 30 17.36 12.58 -31.16
CA GLU A 30 17.88 11.84 -30.02
C GLU A 30 16.74 11.26 -29.17
N PRO A 31 16.79 9.96 -28.83
CA PRO A 31 15.72 9.33 -28.07
C PRO A 31 15.56 9.98 -26.69
N LEU A 32 14.33 9.98 -26.19
CA LEU A 32 14.02 10.34 -24.81
C LEU A 32 14.50 9.20 -23.91
N MET A 33 15.54 9.43 -23.13
CA MET A 33 16.00 8.48 -22.11
C MET A 33 15.19 8.68 -20.84
N LEU A 34 14.24 7.80 -20.56
CA LEU A 34 13.31 7.88 -19.43
C LEU A 34 13.61 6.79 -18.40
N ASN A 35 13.56 7.14 -17.12
CA ASN A 35 13.74 6.20 -16.02
C ASN A 35 12.37 5.67 -15.57
N LEU A 36 11.89 4.62 -16.23
CA LEU A 36 10.58 4.03 -15.96
C LEU A 36 10.59 3.28 -14.63
N ARG A 37 9.97 3.85 -13.60
CA ARG A 37 9.79 3.23 -12.29
C ARG A 37 8.48 2.44 -12.25
N LYS A 38 8.55 1.18 -11.85
CA LYS A 38 7.41 0.29 -11.70
C LYS A 38 7.53 -0.51 -10.42
N ARG A 39 6.40 -0.97 -9.88
CA ARG A 39 6.37 -1.96 -8.81
C ARG A 39 6.14 -3.34 -9.40
N VAL A 40 7.05 -4.26 -9.06
CA VAL A 40 7.02 -5.65 -9.52
C VAL A 40 6.81 -6.56 -8.33
N GLU A 41 5.83 -7.45 -8.41
CA GLU A 41 5.57 -8.41 -7.35
C GLU A 41 6.74 -9.38 -7.22
N VAL A 42 7.21 -9.60 -5.98
CA VAL A 42 8.40 -10.44 -5.71
C VAL A 42 8.07 -11.91 -5.88
N ALA A 43 6.94 -12.32 -5.30
CA ALA A 43 6.38 -13.65 -5.42
C ALA A 43 4.89 -13.58 -5.11
N PRO A 44 4.02 -14.28 -5.87
CA PRO A 44 2.57 -14.18 -5.70
C PRO A 44 2.07 -14.56 -4.30
N GLU A 45 2.76 -15.51 -3.65
CA GLU A 45 2.42 -16.00 -2.31
C GLU A 45 2.75 -15.03 -1.18
N VAL A 46 3.68 -14.07 -1.39
CA VAL A 46 4.12 -13.12 -0.34
C VAL A 46 3.60 -11.71 -0.54
N LYS A 47 2.95 -11.41 -1.66
CA LYS A 47 2.34 -10.10 -1.99
C LYS A 47 3.26 -8.90 -1.70
N ARG A 48 4.56 -9.05 -1.94
CA ARG A 48 5.57 -8.00 -1.80
C ARG A 48 5.92 -7.40 -3.15
N TRP A 49 6.21 -6.12 -3.17
CA TRP A 49 6.47 -5.38 -4.39
C TRP A 49 7.83 -4.71 -4.33
N HIS A 50 8.67 -4.97 -5.33
CA HIS A 50 9.90 -4.22 -5.54
C HIS A 50 9.64 -2.97 -6.36
N THR A 51 10.24 -1.87 -5.93
CA THR A 51 10.34 -0.67 -6.77
C THR A 51 11.54 -0.86 -7.70
N VAL A 52 11.27 -1.03 -8.99
CA VAL A 52 12.30 -1.22 -10.01
C VAL A 52 12.26 -0.06 -10.99
N THR A 53 13.44 0.50 -11.31
CA THR A 53 13.59 1.57 -12.29
C THR A 53 14.41 1.05 -13.46
N THR A 54 13.88 1.16 -14.68
CA THR A 54 14.52 0.69 -15.91
C THR A 54 14.73 1.87 -16.87
N PRO A 55 15.95 2.22 -17.22
CA PRO A 55 16.22 3.18 -18.29
C PRO A 55 15.65 2.66 -19.62
N THR A 56 14.84 3.48 -20.28
CA THR A 56 14.13 3.11 -21.50
C THR A 56 14.18 4.27 -22.49
N ALA A 57 14.48 3.96 -23.74
CA ALA A 57 14.53 4.94 -24.82
C ALA A 57 13.19 4.99 -25.56
N TRP A 58 12.56 6.18 -25.64
CA TRP A 58 11.38 6.44 -26.44
C TRP A 58 11.71 7.40 -27.58
N LYS A 59 11.11 7.19 -28.76
CA LYS A 59 11.24 8.12 -29.89
C LYS A 59 10.34 9.33 -29.66
N PRO A 60 10.89 10.56 -29.69
CA PRO A 60 10.11 11.75 -29.47
C PRO A 60 8.91 11.91 -30.42
N GLU A 61 9.10 11.63 -31.69
CA GLU A 61 8.07 11.72 -32.73
C GLU A 61 6.95 10.68 -32.60
N GLN A 62 7.19 9.60 -31.83
CA GLN A 62 6.18 8.59 -31.47
C GLN A 62 5.65 8.78 -30.05
N THR A 63 5.96 9.88 -29.42
CA THR A 63 5.59 10.17 -28.02
C THR A 63 4.65 11.37 -27.94
N ALA A 64 3.62 11.26 -27.10
CA ALA A 64 2.77 12.39 -26.72
C ALA A 64 2.80 12.64 -25.23
N ILE A 65 2.57 13.89 -24.82
CA ILE A 65 2.27 14.26 -23.44
C ILE A 65 0.81 14.71 -23.35
N ILE A 66 0.06 14.10 -22.43
CA ILE A 66 -1.30 14.53 -22.07
C ILE A 66 -1.24 15.34 -20.79
N ILE A 67 -1.80 16.54 -20.84
CA ILE A 67 -1.96 17.47 -19.71
C ILE A 67 -3.41 17.40 -19.26
N CYS A 68 -3.69 16.62 -18.21
CA CYS A 68 -5.03 16.35 -17.72
C CYS A 68 -5.48 17.43 -16.74
N ASP A 69 -6.60 18.08 -17.02
CA ASP A 69 -7.41 18.91 -16.13
C ASP A 69 -6.64 19.95 -15.29
N MET A 70 -5.58 20.53 -15.85
CA MET A 70 -4.83 21.62 -15.23
C MET A 70 -5.60 22.95 -15.35
N TRP A 71 -6.71 23.04 -14.64
CA TRP A 71 -7.64 24.16 -14.69
C TRP A 71 -7.12 25.45 -14.03
N ASP A 72 -7.66 26.57 -14.45
CA ASP A 72 -7.40 27.90 -13.88
C ASP A 72 -7.91 28.03 -12.43
N LYS A 73 -8.92 27.26 -12.04
CA LYS A 73 -9.50 27.22 -10.70
C LYS A 73 -10.20 25.90 -10.45
N HIS A 74 -10.15 25.42 -9.21
CA HIS A 74 -10.92 24.27 -8.72
C HIS A 74 -11.84 24.71 -7.57
N TRP A 75 -12.92 23.96 -7.29
CA TRP A 75 -13.80 24.26 -6.17
C TRP A 75 -13.09 24.08 -4.81
N CYS A 76 -12.08 23.22 -4.72
CA CYS A 76 -11.19 23.09 -3.57
C CYS A 76 -10.05 24.13 -3.68
N PRO A 77 -9.94 25.09 -2.76
CA PRO A 77 -8.88 26.10 -2.74
C PRO A 77 -7.48 25.50 -2.67
N ASN A 78 -7.26 24.46 -1.83
CA ASN A 78 -5.96 23.83 -1.70
C ASN A 78 -5.52 23.15 -3.00
N SER A 79 -6.43 22.44 -3.67
CA SER A 79 -6.17 21.88 -5.00
C SER A 79 -5.82 22.98 -6.02
N THR A 80 -6.54 24.11 -6.02
CA THR A 80 -6.21 25.27 -6.88
C THR A 80 -4.78 25.76 -6.62
N ALA A 81 -4.38 25.87 -5.36
CA ALA A 81 -3.03 26.31 -4.98
C ALA A 81 -1.95 25.33 -5.44
N ARG A 82 -2.16 24.02 -5.28
CA ARG A 82 -1.21 23.00 -5.72
C ARG A 82 -1.09 22.92 -7.24
N VAL A 83 -2.20 23.05 -7.97
CA VAL A 83 -2.19 23.17 -9.44
C VAL A 83 -1.35 24.36 -9.88
N ALA A 84 -1.54 25.54 -9.25
CA ALA A 84 -0.78 26.73 -9.57
C ALA A 84 0.71 26.59 -9.25
N GLU A 85 1.07 25.92 -8.15
CA GLU A 85 2.46 25.65 -7.78
C GLU A 85 3.17 24.73 -8.77
N MET A 86 2.50 23.69 -9.22
CA MET A 86 3.02 22.67 -10.14
C MET A 86 3.12 23.18 -11.59
N ALA A 87 2.24 24.13 -12.00
CA ALA A 87 2.07 24.55 -13.38
C ALA A 87 3.35 25.14 -14.01
N GLY A 88 4.16 25.86 -13.24
CA GLY A 88 5.42 26.43 -13.72
C GLY A 88 6.41 25.35 -14.18
N ARG A 89 6.65 24.33 -13.33
CA ARG A 89 7.53 23.21 -13.65
C ARG A 89 6.97 22.36 -14.79
N MET A 90 5.64 22.18 -14.82
CA MET A 90 4.97 21.47 -15.89
C MET A 90 5.17 22.17 -17.24
N ASN A 91 5.09 23.50 -17.28
CA ASN A 91 5.35 24.28 -18.49
C ASN A 91 6.80 24.14 -18.99
N GLU A 92 7.77 24.08 -18.09
CA GLU A 92 9.16 23.80 -18.47
C GLU A 92 9.28 22.43 -19.15
N VAL A 93 8.64 21.39 -18.58
CA VAL A 93 8.59 20.05 -19.19
C VAL A 93 7.95 20.09 -20.58
N VAL A 94 6.82 20.78 -20.72
CA VAL A 94 6.10 20.93 -21.99
C VAL A 94 7.00 21.58 -23.05
N LYS A 95 7.69 22.65 -22.70
CA LYS A 95 8.64 23.33 -23.60
C LYS A 95 9.79 22.42 -24.03
N ALA A 96 10.41 21.72 -23.06
CA ALA A 96 11.52 20.80 -23.31
C ALA A 96 11.08 19.60 -24.18
N ALA A 97 9.91 19.05 -23.92
CA ALA A 97 9.34 17.95 -24.69
C ALA A 97 9.01 18.39 -26.14
N ARG A 98 8.34 19.53 -26.28
CA ARG A 98 7.97 20.09 -27.58
C ARG A 98 9.20 20.39 -28.44
N SER A 99 10.25 20.98 -27.88
CA SER A 99 11.50 21.25 -28.61
C SER A 99 12.21 19.99 -29.12
N ARG A 100 11.89 18.82 -28.56
CA ARG A 100 12.40 17.50 -28.99
C ARG A 100 11.46 16.78 -29.97
N GLY A 101 10.32 17.38 -30.33
CA GLY A 101 9.35 16.79 -31.26
C GLY A 101 8.24 15.94 -30.63
N VAL A 102 8.10 15.98 -29.29
CA VAL A 102 6.99 15.34 -28.58
C VAL A 102 5.69 16.09 -28.85
N PHE A 103 4.61 15.35 -29.12
CA PHE A 103 3.31 15.94 -29.38
C PHE A 103 2.59 16.27 -28.06
N ILE A 104 2.08 17.50 -27.92
CA ILE A 104 1.41 17.95 -26.69
C ILE A 104 -0.09 18.01 -26.90
N ILE A 105 -0.84 17.43 -25.95
CA ILE A 105 -2.31 17.43 -25.94
C ILE A 105 -2.78 18.00 -24.61
N HIS A 106 -3.45 19.13 -24.65
CA HIS A 106 -4.07 19.77 -23.50
C HIS A 106 -5.50 19.26 -23.34
N CYS A 107 -5.81 18.76 -22.15
CA CYS A 107 -7.11 18.15 -21.87
C CYS A 107 -7.81 18.84 -20.67
N PRO A 108 -8.16 20.13 -20.76
CA PRO A 108 -8.92 20.82 -19.73
C PRO A 108 -10.42 20.52 -19.87
N SER A 109 -10.86 19.40 -19.29
CA SER A 109 -12.24 18.89 -19.43
C SER A 109 -13.29 19.93 -19.06
N ASP A 110 -14.44 19.83 -19.72
CA ASP A 110 -15.60 20.70 -19.52
C ASP A 110 -15.35 22.19 -19.83
N THR A 111 -14.30 22.51 -20.60
CA THR A 111 -13.97 23.90 -20.98
C THR A 111 -13.89 24.10 -22.50
N MET A 112 -14.36 23.16 -23.29
CA MET A 112 -14.21 23.20 -24.78
C MET A 112 -14.86 24.41 -25.43
N ASP A 113 -15.87 25.00 -24.83
CA ASP A 113 -16.50 26.23 -25.32
C ASP A 113 -15.53 27.41 -25.36
N PHE A 114 -14.61 27.50 -24.41
CA PHE A 114 -13.56 28.51 -24.38
C PHE A 114 -12.60 28.38 -25.57
N TYR A 115 -12.35 27.15 -26.00
CA TYR A 115 -11.40 26.82 -27.07
C TYR A 115 -12.03 26.61 -28.46
N ARG A 116 -13.35 26.74 -28.59
CA ARG A 116 -14.14 26.35 -29.76
C ARG A 116 -13.53 26.77 -31.09
N ASP A 117 -13.03 28.00 -31.18
CA ASP A 117 -12.51 28.56 -32.41
C ASP A 117 -11.00 28.46 -32.57
N SER A 118 -10.29 27.89 -31.58
CA SER A 118 -8.84 27.76 -31.63
C SER A 118 -8.40 26.72 -32.67
N PRO A 119 -7.26 26.90 -33.34
CA PRO A 119 -6.73 25.94 -34.30
C PRO A 119 -6.40 24.58 -33.62
N GLN A 120 -5.99 24.59 -32.35
CA GLN A 120 -5.67 23.41 -31.57
C GLN A 120 -6.92 22.56 -31.31
N ARG A 121 -8.06 23.18 -31.00
CA ARG A 121 -9.34 22.48 -30.84
C ARG A 121 -9.84 21.92 -32.17
N LYS A 122 -9.81 22.73 -33.25
CA LYS A 122 -10.17 22.26 -34.59
C LYS A 122 -9.33 21.10 -35.06
N ARG A 123 -8.04 21.08 -34.74
CA ARG A 123 -7.14 19.95 -35.03
C ARG A 123 -7.62 18.66 -34.37
N ALA A 124 -8.02 18.71 -33.08
CA ALA A 124 -8.52 17.54 -32.38
C ALA A 124 -9.84 17.03 -32.96
N GLN A 125 -10.76 17.96 -33.29
CA GLN A 125 -12.05 17.62 -33.93
C GLN A 125 -11.90 17.01 -35.31
N ALA A 126 -10.85 17.35 -36.05
CA ALA A 126 -10.54 16.79 -37.35
C ALA A 126 -9.86 15.42 -37.29
N ALA A 127 -9.62 14.87 -36.13
CA ALA A 127 -9.00 13.55 -35.99
C ALA A 127 -9.87 12.47 -36.63
N PRO A 128 -9.31 11.63 -37.56
CA PRO A 128 -10.08 10.60 -38.22
C PRO A 128 -10.52 9.50 -37.28
N SER A 129 -11.54 8.75 -37.65
CA SER A 129 -11.88 7.50 -36.99
C SER A 129 -10.72 6.50 -37.10
N VAL A 130 -10.43 5.78 -36.04
CA VAL A 130 -9.38 4.79 -35.95
C VAL A 130 -9.91 3.48 -35.35
N GLU A 131 -9.28 2.39 -35.68
CA GLU A 131 -9.59 1.10 -35.06
C GLU A 131 -9.21 1.12 -33.57
N THR A 132 -10.04 0.49 -32.74
CA THR A 132 -9.87 0.40 -31.29
C THR A 132 -9.92 -1.05 -30.83
N LYS A 133 -9.09 -1.42 -29.86
CA LYS A 133 -9.07 -2.78 -29.28
C LYS A 133 -10.33 -3.07 -28.46
N ARG A 134 -10.91 -2.04 -27.85
CA ARG A 134 -12.21 -2.07 -27.15
C ARG A 134 -12.87 -0.69 -27.26
N PRO A 135 -14.20 -0.61 -27.09
CA PRO A 135 -14.91 0.69 -27.16
C PRO A 135 -14.24 1.75 -26.29
N LEU A 136 -14.17 2.98 -26.79
CA LEU A 136 -13.67 4.12 -26.02
C LEU A 136 -14.75 4.59 -25.05
N GLU A 137 -14.44 4.61 -23.78
CA GLU A 137 -15.35 4.98 -22.71
C GLU A 137 -15.20 6.47 -22.35
N ARG A 138 -16.30 7.12 -22.01
CA ARG A 138 -16.24 8.52 -21.51
C ARG A 138 -15.60 8.61 -20.13
N TRP A 139 -15.68 7.50 -19.37
CA TRP A 139 -15.08 7.36 -18.05
C TRP A 139 -14.78 5.88 -17.76
N CYS A 140 -13.51 5.55 -17.66
CA CYS A 140 -13.07 4.21 -17.27
C CYS A 140 -13.15 4.05 -15.76
N ARG A 141 -14.09 3.24 -15.30
CA ARG A 141 -14.23 2.92 -13.87
C ARG A 141 -13.13 1.96 -13.41
N ILE A 142 -13.06 1.77 -12.09
CA ILE A 142 -12.21 0.75 -11.48
C ILE A 142 -12.56 -0.64 -12.05
N ASP A 143 -11.55 -1.43 -12.37
CA ASP A 143 -11.69 -2.78 -12.90
C ASP A 143 -11.19 -3.78 -11.85
N PRO A 144 -12.10 -4.39 -11.05
CA PRO A 144 -11.72 -5.30 -9.97
C PRO A 144 -10.97 -6.56 -10.45
N THR A 145 -11.04 -6.87 -11.75
CA THR A 145 -10.30 -8.01 -12.32
C THR A 145 -8.84 -7.67 -12.59
N ARG A 146 -8.47 -6.39 -12.57
CA ARG A 146 -7.15 -5.90 -12.93
C ARG A 146 -6.46 -5.09 -11.83
N GLU A 147 -7.21 -4.39 -11.00
CA GLU A 147 -6.68 -3.54 -9.94
C GLU A 147 -7.43 -3.74 -8.63
N ALA A 148 -6.73 -3.59 -7.50
CA ALA A 148 -7.37 -3.51 -6.18
C ALA A 148 -8.16 -2.19 -6.03
N PRO A 149 -9.03 -2.05 -5.01
CA PRO A 149 -9.60 -0.77 -4.64
C PRO A 149 -8.51 0.30 -4.45
N LEU A 150 -8.87 1.58 -4.67
CA LEU A 150 -7.95 2.68 -4.41
C LEU A 150 -7.53 2.68 -2.93
N PRO A 151 -6.25 2.98 -2.63
CA PRO A 151 -5.71 2.91 -1.27
C PRO A 151 -6.12 4.10 -0.39
N ILE A 152 -7.02 4.94 -0.86
CA ILE A 152 -7.54 6.12 -0.17
C ILE A 152 -9.06 6.15 -0.26
N ASP A 153 -9.70 6.75 0.73
CA ASP A 153 -11.13 7.05 0.72
C ASP A 153 -11.33 8.50 0.26
N ASP A 154 -11.91 8.66 -0.92
CA ASP A 154 -12.24 9.95 -1.54
C ASP A 154 -13.76 10.20 -1.64
N THR A 155 -14.55 9.46 -0.85
CA THR A 155 -16.03 9.51 -0.89
C THR A 155 -16.61 10.86 -0.46
N ASP A 156 -15.85 11.66 0.29
CA ASP A 156 -16.20 13.04 0.67
C ASP A 156 -15.86 14.07 -0.42
N GLY A 157 -15.34 13.63 -1.57
CA GLY A 157 -14.87 14.46 -2.67
C GLY A 157 -13.40 14.88 -2.54
N GLY A 158 -12.70 14.45 -1.48
CA GLY A 158 -11.25 14.58 -1.28
C GLY A 158 -10.72 15.99 -1.02
N CYS A 159 -11.56 16.96 -0.69
CA CYS A 159 -11.11 18.32 -0.37
C CYS A 159 -10.46 18.36 1.02
N ASP A 160 -9.21 18.79 1.07
CA ASP A 160 -8.38 18.89 2.27
C ASP A 160 -8.36 20.29 2.92
N CYS A 161 -9.37 21.11 2.64
CA CYS A 161 -9.51 22.43 3.25
C CYS A 161 -10.05 22.31 4.69
N ASP A 162 -9.58 23.18 5.59
CA ASP A 162 -10.01 23.21 7.01
C ASP A 162 -11.51 23.44 7.20
N GLN A 163 -12.15 24.11 6.25
CA GLN A 163 -13.59 24.38 6.27
C GLN A 163 -14.27 23.66 5.10
N PRO A 164 -15.49 23.13 5.32
CA PRO A 164 -16.25 22.48 4.26
C PRO A 164 -16.46 23.43 3.07
N VAL A 165 -16.11 22.97 1.88
CA VAL A 165 -16.28 23.70 0.63
C VAL A 165 -17.32 23.00 -0.23
N LYS A 166 -18.31 23.77 -0.70
CA LYS A 166 -19.34 23.24 -1.61
C LYS A 166 -18.72 22.93 -2.97
N ASN A 167 -18.95 21.73 -3.47
CA ASN A 167 -18.56 21.35 -4.81
C ASN A 167 -19.39 22.13 -5.86
N TYR A 168 -18.73 22.81 -6.80
CA TYR A 168 -19.33 23.48 -7.94
C TYR A 168 -18.33 23.56 -9.08
N ARG A 169 -18.78 23.76 -10.29
CA ARG A 169 -17.89 23.98 -11.44
C ARG A 169 -17.23 25.36 -11.31
N ALA A 170 -15.96 25.38 -10.92
CA ALA A 170 -15.19 26.60 -10.69
C ALA A 170 -14.32 27.00 -11.89
N TRP A 171 -13.97 26.02 -12.74
CA TRP A 171 -13.02 26.16 -13.84
C TRP A 171 -13.66 26.75 -15.10
N SER A 172 -12.86 27.46 -15.86
CA SER A 172 -13.27 28.06 -17.14
C SER A 172 -12.34 27.67 -18.30
N ARG A 173 -11.08 27.35 -17.99
CA ARG A 173 -10.04 27.03 -18.97
C ARG A 173 -8.85 26.36 -18.29
N GLN A 174 -7.83 25.96 -19.06
CA GLN A 174 -6.53 25.59 -18.53
C GLN A 174 -5.86 26.79 -17.87
N ILE A 175 -5.07 26.54 -16.80
CA ILE A 175 -4.25 27.58 -16.16
C ILE A 175 -3.29 28.21 -17.19
N ALA A 176 -3.25 29.53 -17.27
CA ALA A 176 -2.51 30.26 -18.30
C ALA A 176 -0.97 30.09 -18.20
N THR A 177 -0.46 29.63 -17.04
CA THR A 177 0.96 29.35 -16.84
C THR A 177 1.47 28.24 -17.78
N ILE A 178 0.60 27.33 -18.20
CA ILE A 178 0.94 26.26 -19.15
C ILE A 178 0.61 26.76 -20.55
N GLU A 179 1.65 27.03 -21.31
CA GLU A 179 1.54 27.61 -22.66
C GLU A 179 1.02 26.58 -23.67
N ILE A 180 0.11 27.03 -24.52
CA ILE A 180 -0.46 26.25 -25.63
C ILE A 180 0.14 26.80 -26.92
N ASP A 181 0.86 25.93 -27.64
CA ASP A 181 1.51 26.27 -28.91
C ASP A 181 0.58 26.00 -30.11
N ASP A 182 0.89 26.60 -31.25
CA ASP A 182 0.11 26.38 -32.48
C ASP A 182 0.14 24.93 -32.96
N ALA A 183 1.19 24.18 -32.65
CA ALA A 183 1.33 22.78 -33.02
C ALA A 183 0.59 21.80 -32.09
N ASP A 184 0.16 22.23 -30.90
CA ASP A 184 -0.50 21.43 -29.90
C ASP A 184 -1.95 21.06 -30.28
N ALA A 185 -2.60 20.23 -29.50
CA ALA A 185 -4.02 19.92 -29.59
C ALA A 185 -4.76 20.20 -28.29
N ILE A 186 -6.06 20.47 -28.37
CA ILE A 186 -6.95 20.67 -27.21
C ILE A 186 -8.17 19.77 -27.36
N THR A 187 -8.46 18.95 -26.37
CA THR A 187 -9.65 18.09 -26.35
C THR A 187 -9.98 17.63 -24.94
N ASP A 188 -11.22 17.18 -24.72
CA ASP A 188 -11.65 16.52 -23.47
C ASP A 188 -12.34 15.18 -23.72
N SER A 189 -12.08 14.58 -24.88
CA SER A 189 -12.76 13.38 -25.34
C SER A 189 -11.80 12.32 -25.91
N ASP A 190 -12.39 11.26 -26.49
CA ASP A 190 -11.71 10.20 -27.22
C ASP A 190 -10.97 10.67 -28.49
N GLU A 191 -11.19 11.91 -28.92
CA GLU A 191 -10.43 12.53 -30.00
C GLU A 191 -8.92 12.51 -29.72
N ALA A 192 -8.49 12.57 -28.46
CA ALA A 192 -7.09 12.46 -28.07
C ALA A 192 -6.48 11.14 -28.58
N TYR A 193 -7.16 10.01 -28.34
CA TYR A 193 -6.69 8.69 -28.81
C TYR A 193 -6.66 8.63 -30.33
N ARG A 194 -7.72 9.08 -31.01
CA ARG A 194 -7.80 9.08 -32.48
C ARG A 194 -6.67 9.92 -33.07
N LEU A 195 -6.42 11.08 -32.50
CA LEU A 195 -5.37 11.97 -32.96
C LEU A 195 -3.97 11.37 -32.76
N MET A 196 -3.70 10.75 -31.63
CA MET A 196 -2.44 10.04 -31.37
C MET A 196 -2.23 8.90 -32.35
N LYS A 197 -3.24 8.05 -32.56
CA LYS A 197 -3.15 6.92 -33.50
C LYS A 197 -2.94 7.37 -34.94
N SER A 198 -3.62 8.41 -35.39
CA SER A 198 -3.47 8.93 -36.76
C SER A 198 -2.07 9.52 -37.00
N ARG A 199 -1.34 9.87 -35.95
CA ARG A 199 0.04 10.41 -36.01
C ARG A 199 1.12 9.36 -35.74
N GLY A 200 0.75 8.08 -35.55
CA GLY A 200 1.71 7.02 -35.24
C GLY A 200 2.30 7.12 -33.83
N ILE A 201 1.62 7.78 -32.90
CA ILE A 201 2.04 7.83 -31.49
C ILE A 201 1.81 6.47 -30.84
N GLU A 202 2.82 5.97 -30.16
CA GLU A 202 2.83 4.69 -29.45
C GLU A 202 3.04 4.87 -27.94
N ASN A 203 3.72 5.96 -27.55
CA ASN A 203 4.13 6.24 -26.18
C ASN A 203 3.41 7.48 -25.65
N VAL A 204 2.91 7.42 -24.41
CA VAL A 204 2.17 8.53 -23.81
C VAL A 204 2.64 8.79 -22.39
N VAL A 205 3.03 10.01 -22.11
CA VAL A 205 3.22 10.50 -20.75
C VAL A 205 1.95 11.24 -20.31
N VAL A 206 1.37 10.83 -19.20
CA VAL A 206 0.21 11.51 -18.59
C VAL A 206 0.69 12.32 -17.39
N MET A 207 0.25 13.57 -17.27
CA MET A 207 0.47 14.44 -16.11
C MET A 207 -0.77 15.32 -15.88
N GLY A 208 -0.88 15.93 -14.70
CA GLY A 208 -2.02 16.77 -14.33
C GLY A 208 -2.88 16.17 -13.21
N VAL A 209 -4.16 16.58 -13.10
CA VAL A 209 -4.98 16.28 -11.92
C VAL A 209 -6.37 15.72 -12.29
N HIS A 210 -7.05 15.00 -11.36
CA HIS A 210 -6.49 14.49 -10.11
C HIS A 210 -6.12 13.02 -10.30
N THR A 211 -5.05 12.60 -9.65
CA THR A 211 -4.43 11.28 -9.84
C THR A 211 -5.42 10.13 -9.66
N ASN A 212 -6.25 10.18 -8.61
CA ASN A 212 -7.27 9.16 -8.29
C ASN A 212 -8.53 9.22 -9.15
N MET A 213 -8.74 10.30 -9.89
CA MET A 213 -9.97 10.57 -10.66
C MET A 213 -9.68 10.69 -12.16
N CYS A 214 -9.52 11.91 -12.66
CA CYS A 214 -9.41 12.23 -14.09
C CYS A 214 -8.20 11.56 -14.74
N VAL A 215 -7.06 11.56 -14.08
CA VAL A 215 -5.81 10.95 -14.57
C VAL A 215 -5.94 9.42 -14.76
N LEU A 216 -6.80 8.76 -14.00
CA LEU A 216 -7.12 7.34 -14.19
C LEU A 216 -8.31 7.09 -15.12
N GLY A 217 -9.35 7.92 -15.05
CA GLY A 217 -10.69 7.61 -15.58
C GLY A 217 -11.11 8.28 -16.89
N ARG A 218 -10.54 9.42 -17.29
CA ARG A 218 -10.95 10.16 -18.51
C ARG A 218 -10.70 9.37 -19.81
N PRO A 219 -11.37 9.69 -20.93
CA PRO A 219 -11.20 8.94 -22.19
C PRO A 219 -9.79 9.02 -22.81
N PHE A 220 -8.97 9.95 -22.34
CA PHE A 220 -7.57 10.14 -22.73
C PHE A 220 -6.58 9.74 -21.65
N SER A 221 -7.02 9.04 -20.62
CA SER A 221 -6.26 8.77 -19.40
C SER A 221 -5.66 7.35 -19.34
N ILE A 222 -5.00 7.06 -18.22
CA ILE A 222 -4.18 5.86 -18.03
C ILE A 222 -4.94 4.57 -18.32
N ARG A 223 -6.15 4.36 -17.75
CA ARG A 223 -6.93 3.13 -17.97
C ARG A 223 -7.28 2.94 -19.42
N GLN A 224 -7.85 3.97 -20.05
CA GLN A 224 -8.27 3.92 -21.45
C GLN A 224 -7.10 3.60 -22.38
N LEU A 225 -5.97 4.31 -22.22
CA LEU A 225 -4.80 4.13 -23.08
C LEU A 225 -4.15 2.76 -22.90
N ASN A 226 -4.11 2.23 -21.67
CA ASN A 226 -3.66 0.86 -21.41
C ASN A 226 -4.56 -0.18 -22.07
N TYR A 227 -5.89 0.01 -22.02
CA TYR A 227 -6.84 -0.89 -22.70
C TYR A 227 -6.65 -0.88 -24.21
N GLN A 228 -6.23 0.23 -24.77
CA GLN A 228 -5.89 0.34 -26.19
C GLN A 228 -4.49 -0.20 -26.51
N GLY A 229 -3.69 -0.56 -25.50
CA GLY A 229 -2.35 -1.16 -25.66
C GLY A 229 -1.27 -0.15 -26.02
N MET A 230 -1.42 1.09 -25.61
CA MET A 230 -0.37 2.10 -25.70
C MET A 230 0.67 1.93 -24.58
N ASN A 231 1.89 2.34 -24.81
CA ASN A 231 2.92 2.46 -23.78
C ASN A 231 2.64 3.73 -22.96
N VAL A 232 2.18 3.58 -21.74
CA VAL A 232 1.79 4.71 -20.89
C VAL A 232 2.78 4.86 -19.75
N ALA A 233 3.11 6.09 -19.36
CA ALA A 233 3.82 6.43 -18.14
C ALA A 233 3.15 7.62 -17.45
N LEU A 234 3.02 7.59 -16.12
CA LEU A 234 2.60 8.75 -15.33
C LEU A 234 3.83 9.58 -14.93
N MET A 235 3.78 10.89 -15.08
CA MET A 235 4.77 11.80 -14.49
C MET A 235 4.38 12.08 -13.04
N ARG A 236 4.91 11.27 -12.11
CA ARG A 236 4.44 11.18 -10.71
C ARG A 236 4.67 12.43 -9.86
N ASP A 237 5.62 13.27 -10.23
CA ASP A 237 5.89 14.55 -9.56
C ASP A 237 5.14 15.73 -10.21
N MET A 238 4.35 15.46 -11.27
CA MET A 238 3.49 16.43 -11.98
C MET A 238 2.03 16.01 -11.89
N THR A 239 1.60 15.53 -10.71
CA THR A 239 0.23 15.12 -10.43
C THR A 239 -0.13 15.36 -8.96
N ASP A 240 -1.41 15.48 -8.66
CA ASP A 240 -1.95 15.67 -7.30
C ASP A 240 -3.26 14.91 -7.15
N THR A 241 -3.50 14.38 -5.97
CA THR A 241 -4.67 13.54 -5.66
C THR A 241 -5.72 14.35 -4.90
N MET A 242 -7.00 14.18 -5.19
CA MET A 242 -8.08 14.66 -4.31
C MET A 242 -8.20 13.68 -3.14
N TYR A 243 -7.58 14.06 -2.01
CA TYR A 243 -7.61 13.27 -0.78
C TYR A 243 -7.61 14.15 0.46
N ASN A 244 -8.59 13.92 1.32
CA ASN A 244 -8.71 14.56 2.63
C ASN A 244 -8.02 13.71 3.70
N PRO A 245 -6.99 14.21 4.42
CA PRO A 245 -6.30 13.50 5.50
C PRO A 245 -7.20 13.06 6.67
N SER A 246 -8.42 13.58 6.77
CA SER A 246 -9.42 13.13 7.75
C SER A 246 -10.17 11.88 7.33
N MET A 247 -9.99 11.43 6.09
CA MET A 247 -10.53 10.19 5.55
C MET A 247 -9.48 9.07 5.61
N LYS A 248 -9.92 7.82 5.50
CA LYS A 248 -8.98 6.69 5.47
C LYS A 248 -8.02 6.80 4.29
N PRO A 249 -6.76 6.40 4.46
CA PRO A 249 -6.15 5.74 5.61
C PRO A 249 -5.62 6.67 6.72
N PHE A 250 -6.07 7.91 6.83
CA PHE A 250 -5.69 8.89 7.85
C PHE A 250 -4.21 9.24 7.82
N VAL A 251 -3.71 9.53 6.65
CA VAL A 251 -2.32 9.92 6.38
C VAL A 251 -2.25 11.39 5.94
N SER A 252 -1.04 11.94 5.77
CA SER A 252 -0.91 13.26 5.16
C SER A 252 -1.43 13.26 3.72
N HIS A 253 -1.84 14.42 3.22
CA HIS A 253 -2.28 14.59 1.84
C HIS A 253 -1.26 14.00 0.84
N PHE A 254 0.02 14.32 1.05
CA PHE A 254 1.08 13.87 0.14
C PHE A 254 1.36 12.36 0.24
N THR A 255 1.16 11.75 1.42
CA THR A 255 1.19 10.28 1.52
C THR A 255 0.01 9.65 0.78
N GLY A 256 -1.17 10.27 0.84
CA GLY A 256 -2.32 9.85 0.03
C GLY A 256 -1.99 9.87 -1.47
N ASN A 257 -1.32 10.93 -1.95
CA ASN A 257 -0.85 11.00 -3.34
C ASN A 257 0.16 9.89 -3.67
N ASP A 258 1.16 9.67 -2.80
CA ASP A 258 2.15 8.58 -2.99
C ASP A 258 1.47 7.21 -3.09
N LEU A 259 0.45 6.94 -2.27
CA LEU A 259 -0.29 5.67 -2.29
C LEU A 259 -1.03 5.45 -3.61
N VAL A 260 -1.66 6.49 -4.19
CA VAL A 260 -2.31 6.40 -5.51
C VAL A 260 -1.28 6.21 -6.62
N VAL A 261 -0.13 6.89 -6.54
CA VAL A 261 0.99 6.67 -7.48
C VAL A 261 1.48 5.21 -7.39
N GLU A 262 1.63 4.68 -6.17
CA GLU A 262 1.99 3.26 -5.98
C GLU A 262 0.97 2.29 -6.58
N HIS A 263 -0.31 2.59 -6.43
CA HIS A 263 -1.40 1.82 -7.04
C HIS A 263 -1.25 1.80 -8.57
N ILE A 264 -0.98 2.95 -9.18
CA ILE A 264 -0.76 3.05 -10.63
C ILE A 264 0.47 2.24 -11.07
N GLU A 265 1.58 2.29 -10.31
CA GLU A 265 2.80 1.52 -10.59
C GLU A 265 2.60 0.01 -10.47
N LYS A 266 1.71 -0.44 -9.60
CA LYS A 266 1.37 -1.86 -9.43
C LYS A 266 0.51 -2.40 -10.57
N TYR A 267 -0.52 -1.66 -10.96
CA TYR A 267 -1.62 -2.22 -11.75
C TYR A 267 -1.68 -1.69 -13.18
N TRP A 268 -1.18 -0.48 -13.44
CA TRP A 268 -1.44 0.19 -14.71
C TRP A 268 -0.19 0.46 -15.53
N CYS A 269 0.68 1.33 -15.07
CA CYS A 269 1.81 1.78 -15.88
C CYS A 269 3.01 2.19 -15.00
N PRO A 270 4.23 2.21 -15.55
CA PRO A 270 5.37 2.81 -14.88
C PRO A 270 5.19 4.31 -14.71
N THR A 271 6.05 4.91 -13.87
CA THR A 271 6.12 6.35 -13.65
C THR A 271 7.49 6.90 -13.99
N ILE A 272 7.52 8.19 -14.32
CA ILE A 272 8.72 9.01 -14.52
C ILE A 272 8.63 10.25 -13.66
N THR A 273 9.65 11.11 -13.71
CA THR A 273 9.63 12.43 -13.08
C THR A 273 9.95 13.54 -14.08
N SER A 274 9.66 14.78 -13.71
CA SER A 274 10.02 15.96 -14.51
C SER A 274 11.53 16.06 -14.79
N SER A 275 12.37 15.48 -13.92
CA SER A 275 13.83 15.42 -14.11
C SER A 275 14.27 14.57 -15.29
N ASP A 276 13.44 13.64 -15.78
CA ASP A 276 13.74 12.86 -17.00
C ASP A 276 13.77 13.76 -18.26
N PHE A 277 13.05 14.88 -18.23
CA PHE A 277 13.08 15.88 -19.31
C PHE A 277 14.03 17.05 -19.05
N LEU A 278 14.16 17.48 -17.78
CA LEU A 278 14.82 18.74 -17.42
C LEU A 278 16.16 18.54 -16.70
N GLY A 279 16.46 17.30 -16.30
CA GLY A 279 17.58 17.04 -15.40
C GLY A 279 17.35 17.58 -13.99
N GLY A 280 18.39 17.50 -13.15
CA GLY A 280 18.35 18.03 -11.79
C GLY A 280 17.44 17.21 -10.85
N LYS A 281 16.79 17.91 -9.90
CA LYS A 281 15.89 17.27 -8.93
C LYS A 281 14.44 17.26 -9.48
N SER A 282 13.70 16.22 -9.10
CA SER A 282 12.24 16.15 -9.30
C SER A 282 11.52 17.27 -8.53
N PHE A 283 10.32 17.61 -8.98
CA PHE A 283 9.48 18.59 -8.28
C PHE A 283 8.96 18.00 -6.96
N ARG A 284 8.80 18.88 -5.97
CA ARG A 284 8.16 18.60 -4.70
C ARG A 284 7.39 19.82 -4.25
N PHE A 285 6.17 19.63 -3.77
CA PHE A 285 5.35 20.72 -3.22
C PHE A 285 6.03 21.36 -2.01
N ARG A 286 5.94 22.69 -1.87
CA ARG A 286 6.57 23.43 -0.77
C ARG A 286 6.10 22.98 0.60
N GLU A 287 4.82 22.58 0.70
CA GLU A 287 4.23 22.10 1.95
C GLU A 287 4.61 20.66 2.26
N ASP A 288 5.10 19.89 1.33
CA ASP A 288 5.62 18.55 1.59
C ASP A 288 7.01 18.60 2.23
N LYS A 289 7.04 18.59 3.56
CA LYS A 289 8.25 18.63 4.38
C LYS A 289 8.68 17.25 4.90
N ARG A 290 7.98 16.19 4.50
CA ARG A 290 8.27 14.84 4.99
C ARG A 290 9.67 14.41 4.60
N PRO A 291 10.58 14.05 5.55
CA PRO A 291 11.82 13.39 5.18
C PRO A 291 11.56 12.03 4.55
N HIS A 292 12.42 11.63 3.62
CA HIS A 292 12.35 10.33 2.97
C HIS A 292 13.10 9.28 3.80
N LEU A 293 12.33 8.38 4.43
CA LEU A 293 12.84 7.19 5.11
C LEU A 293 12.89 6.01 4.16
N VAL A 294 14.07 5.44 3.97
CA VAL A 294 14.23 4.17 3.25
C VAL A 294 14.48 3.06 4.27
N ILE A 295 13.72 1.99 4.19
CA ILE A 295 13.79 0.82 5.06
C ILE A 295 14.31 -0.36 4.26
N LEU A 296 15.49 -0.88 4.61
CA LEU A 296 16.01 -2.13 4.08
C LEU A 296 15.56 -3.28 5.01
N ALA A 297 14.65 -4.12 4.53
CA ALA A 297 14.12 -5.28 5.25
C ALA A 297 14.53 -6.55 4.49
N ALA A 298 15.70 -7.11 4.81
CA ALA A 298 16.30 -8.24 4.13
C ALA A 298 16.96 -9.19 5.15
N GLU A 299 16.12 -9.91 5.87
CA GLU A 299 16.52 -10.90 6.85
C GLU A 299 15.48 -12.02 6.92
N ASP A 300 15.91 -13.23 7.33
CA ASP A 300 15.14 -14.47 7.25
C ASP A 300 14.83 -15.08 8.62
N GLU A 301 15.03 -14.35 9.73
CA GLU A 301 14.94 -14.90 11.10
C GLU A 301 13.83 -14.26 11.94
N TYR A 302 13.60 -12.97 11.80
CA TYR A 302 12.73 -12.19 12.71
C TYR A 302 11.46 -11.63 12.05
N ARG A 303 11.23 -11.90 10.77
CA ARG A 303 10.07 -11.49 10.01
C ARG A 303 9.92 -9.96 9.88
N THR A 304 11.04 -9.23 9.83
CA THR A 304 11.00 -7.76 9.69
C THR A 304 10.50 -7.31 8.32
N GLU A 305 10.51 -8.17 7.32
CA GLU A 305 9.85 -7.96 6.03
C GLU A 305 8.30 -7.88 6.14
N VAL A 306 7.73 -8.25 7.28
CA VAL A 306 6.30 -8.10 7.61
C VAL A 306 6.11 -6.98 8.63
N THR A 307 6.84 -7.03 9.75
CA THR A 307 6.60 -6.14 10.89
C THR A 307 7.01 -4.69 10.63
N LEU A 308 8.05 -4.43 9.82
CA LEU A 308 8.45 -3.06 9.47
C LEU A 308 7.46 -2.37 8.53
N PRO A 309 6.94 -3.01 7.45
CA PRO A 309 5.84 -2.44 6.69
C PRO A 309 4.59 -2.12 7.53
N GLU A 310 4.19 -3.02 8.42
CA GLU A 310 3.07 -2.80 9.36
C GLU A 310 3.34 -1.60 10.28
N PHE A 311 4.52 -1.54 10.86
CA PHE A 311 4.93 -0.43 11.72
C PHE A 311 4.94 0.90 10.94
N ALA A 312 5.56 0.93 9.77
CA ALA A 312 5.62 2.12 8.92
C ALA A 312 4.22 2.57 8.47
N GLY A 313 3.40 1.65 8.00
CA GLY A 313 2.02 1.91 7.62
C GLY A 313 1.20 2.51 8.77
N LYS A 314 1.38 2.01 9.99
CA LYS A 314 0.65 2.47 11.17
C LYS A 314 1.10 3.85 11.68
N TYR A 315 2.40 4.12 11.72
CA TYR A 315 2.93 5.24 12.50
C TYR A 315 3.59 6.36 11.68
N LEU A 316 3.98 6.11 10.43
CA LEU A 316 4.83 7.06 9.69
C LEU A 316 4.11 7.83 8.58
N GLY A 317 2.88 7.46 8.25
CA GLY A 317 2.14 8.02 7.12
C GLY A 317 1.79 9.52 7.21
N GLN A 318 1.96 10.16 8.37
CA GLN A 318 1.76 11.60 8.51
C GLN A 318 3.01 12.39 8.13
N ASP A 319 4.17 11.99 8.68
CA ASP A 319 5.35 12.84 8.75
C ASP A 319 6.52 12.33 7.90
N PHE A 320 6.36 11.18 7.22
CA PHE A 320 7.43 10.58 6.41
C PHE A 320 6.93 10.14 5.03
N GLN A 321 7.81 10.32 4.04
CA GLN A 321 7.76 9.55 2.82
C GLN A 321 8.53 8.25 3.07
N VAL A 322 7.90 7.08 2.87
CA VAL A 322 8.52 5.79 3.17
C VAL A 322 8.74 4.97 1.90
N SER A 323 9.95 4.43 1.74
CA SER A 323 10.25 3.42 0.73
C SER A 323 10.73 2.13 1.38
N LEU A 324 10.13 1.01 1.00
CA LEU A 324 10.50 -0.32 1.47
C LEU A 324 11.36 -1.02 0.42
N VAL A 325 12.48 -1.59 0.85
CA VAL A 325 13.39 -2.36 0.02
C VAL A 325 13.52 -3.76 0.60
N PHE A 326 13.17 -4.76 -0.19
CA PHE A 326 13.24 -6.17 0.19
C PHE A 326 14.31 -6.90 -0.61
N GLU A 327 14.72 -8.07 -0.12
CA GLU A 327 15.55 -8.99 -0.89
C GLU A 327 14.78 -9.62 -2.06
N ASN A 328 15.49 -9.98 -3.10
CA ASN A 328 14.97 -10.75 -4.22
C ASN A 328 14.68 -12.19 -3.76
N ALA A 329 13.48 -12.68 -3.99
CA ALA A 329 13.07 -14.03 -3.56
C ALA A 329 13.94 -15.14 -4.16
N ALA A 330 14.45 -14.95 -5.37
CA ALA A 330 15.32 -15.91 -6.04
C ALA A 330 16.81 -15.78 -5.64
N ASN A 331 17.22 -14.62 -5.12
CA ASN A 331 18.60 -14.34 -4.73
C ASN A 331 18.63 -13.37 -3.54
N LYS A 332 18.77 -13.89 -2.34
CA LYS A 332 18.80 -13.11 -1.11
C LYS A 332 19.94 -12.07 -1.02
N TYR A 333 20.92 -12.16 -1.88
CA TYR A 333 22.04 -11.20 -1.95
C TYR A 333 21.79 -10.06 -2.95
N ASP A 334 20.58 -9.93 -3.48
CA ASP A 334 20.16 -8.87 -4.39
C ASP A 334 19.01 -8.08 -3.79
N LEU A 335 19.18 -6.74 -3.74
CA LEU A 335 18.16 -5.80 -3.27
C LEU A 335 17.72 -4.91 -4.45
N PRO A 336 16.80 -5.34 -5.30
CA PRO A 336 16.44 -4.62 -6.54
C PRO A 336 15.98 -3.18 -6.34
N GLY A 337 15.36 -2.89 -5.18
CA GLY A 337 14.86 -1.56 -4.82
C GLY A 337 15.92 -0.62 -4.22
N VAL A 338 17.15 -1.09 -3.95
CA VAL A 338 18.17 -0.30 -3.24
C VAL A 338 18.58 1.02 -3.93
N PRO A 339 18.43 1.23 -5.24
CA PRO A 339 18.71 2.52 -5.86
C PRO A 339 17.98 3.72 -5.25
N VAL A 340 16.85 3.49 -4.58
CA VAL A 340 16.07 4.53 -3.88
C VAL A 340 16.84 5.16 -2.70
N VAL A 341 17.87 4.50 -2.17
CA VAL A 341 18.75 5.02 -1.09
C VAL A 341 19.47 6.31 -1.49
N LYS A 342 19.66 6.57 -2.78
CA LYS A 342 20.24 7.85 -3.26
C LYS A 342 19.45 9.07 -2.75
N ASP A 343 18.14 8.94 -2.68
CA ASP A 343 17.23 10.03 -2.31
C ASP A 343 16.83 9.99 -0.82
N ALA A 344 17.31 9.01 -0.06
CA ALA A 344 17.00 8.87 1.35
C ALA A 344 17.56 10.03 2.20
N ASP A 345 16.73 10.54 3.11
CA ASP A 345 17.16 11.44 4.20
C ASP A 345 17.58 10.62 5.43
N VAL A 346 16.88 9.50 5.69
CA VAL A 346 17.15 8.55 6.78
C VAL A 346 17.17 7.13 6.23
N LEU A 347 18.09 6.31 6.68
CA LEU A 347 18.17 4.89 6.33
C LEU A 347 17.92 4.01 7.55
N LEU A 348 16.90 3.15 7.50
CA LEU A 348 16.68 2.09 8.48
C LEU A 348 17.19 0.77 7.92
N ILE A 349 18.05 0.08 8.68
CA ILE A 349 18.67 -1.18 8.30
C ILE A 349 18.15 -2.31 9.19
N SER A 350 17.49 -3.28 8.59
CA SER A 350 17.14 -4.60 9.14
C SER A 350 17.55 -5.66 8.12
N VAL A 351 18.85 -5.88 8.02
CA VAL A 351 19.48 -6.79 7.06
C VAL A 351 20.32 -7.80 7.83
N ARG A 352 20.32 -9.05 7.39
CA ARG A 352 21.07 -10.13 8.05
C ARG A 352 21.95 -10.89 7.08
N ARG A 353 23.26 -10.71 7.22
CA ARG A 353 24.28 -11.50 6.49
C ARG A 353 24.04 -11.53 4.98
N ARG A 354 23.90 -10.34 4.39
CA ARG A 354 23.67 -10.13 2.94
C ARG A 354 24.87 -9.37 2.33
N PRO A 355 26.01 -10.03 1.99
CA PRO A 355 26.92 -9.44 1.02
C PRO A 355 26.13 -9.08 -0.24
N LEU A 356 26.37 -7.90 -0.80
CA LEU A 356 25.60 -7.36 -1.92
C LEU A 356 26.48 -7.20 -3.16
N PRO A 357 25.90 -7.09 -4.35
CA PRO A 357 26.62 -6.56 -5.52
C PRO A 357 27.33 -5.25 -5.16
N PRO A 358 28.58 -5.04 -5.61
CA PRO A 358 29.38 -3.86 -5.21
C PRO A 358 28.65 -2.54 -5.44
N GLU A 359 27.93 -2.41 -6.55
CA GLU A 359 27.17 -1.21 -6.89
C GLU A 359 25.98 -0.97 -5.94
N GLN A 360 25.37 -2.01 -5.41
CA GLN A 360 24.29 -1.90 -4.43
C GLN A 360 24.82 -1.52 -3.05
N LEU A 361 25.87 -2.19 -2.59
CA LEU A 361 26.51 -1.87 -1.30
C LEU A 361 27.08 -0.46 -1.28
N GLU A 362 27.62 0.00 -2.41
CA GLU A 362 28.18 1.35 -2.54
C GLU A 362 27.11 2.43 -2.34
N LEU A 363 25.86 2.20 -2.70
CA LEU A 363 24.76 3.15 -2.43
C LEU A 363 24.52 3.33 -0.93
N VAL A 364 24.57 2.24 -0.17
CA VAL A 364 24.46 2.28 1.29
C VAL A 364 25.65 2.99 1.91
N LYS A 365 26.86 2.66 1.47
CA LYS A 365 28.10 3.33 1.93
C LYS A 365 28.11 4.82 1.64
N LYS A 366 27.65 5.24 0.45
CA LYS A 366 27.54 6.67 0.10
C LYS A 366 26.54 7.41 0.97
N HIS A 367 25.42 6.79 1.34
CA HIS A 367 24.47 7.38 2.29
C HIS A 367 25.16 7.66 3.64
N VAL A 368 25.89 6.69 4.15
CA VAL A 368 26.64 6.81 5.41
C VAL A 368 27.72 7.87 5.29
N ALA A 369 28.58 7.80 4.26
CA ALA A 369 29.69 8.74 4.03
C ALA A 369 29.23 10.20 3.82
N ALA A 370 27.98 10.40 3.40
CA ALA A 370 27.37 11.73 3.33
C ALA A 370 26.93 12.27 4.70
N GLY A 371 27.24 11.61 5.80
CA GLY A 371 26.84 12.01 7.15
C GLY A 371 25.34 11.85 7.44
N LYS A 372 24.59 11.16 6.58
CA LYS A 372 23.15 10.97 6.74
C LYS A 372 22.83 9.99 7.87
N PRO A 373 21.67 10.16 8.56
CA PRO A 373 21.28 9.32 9.70
C PRO A 373 21.05 7.86 9.34
N VAL A 374 21.42 6.98 10.29
CA VAL A 374 21.17 5.54 10.22
C VAL A 374 20.42 5.06 11.45
N ILE A 375 19.40 4.25 11.26
CA ILE A 375 18.67 3.51 12.29
C ILE A 375 18.94 2.03 12.06
N GLY A 376 19.59 1.37 13.03
CA GLY A 376 19.86 -0.06 12.97
C GLY A 376 18.97 -0.83 13.94
N ILE A 377 18.38 -1.93 13.49
CA ILE A 377 17.67 -2.85 14.39
C ILE A 377 18.25 -4.25 14.28
N ARG A 378 18.37 -4.90 15.39
CA ARG A 378 18.79 -6.28 15.61
C ARG A 378 19.96 -6.72 14.72
N THR A 379 19.67 -7.32 13.58
CA THR A 379 20.69 -7.90 12.67
C THR A 379 21.52 -6.87 11.91
N ALA A 380 21.21 -5.58 12.04
CA ALA A 380 21.97 -4.51 11.39
C ALA A 380 23.47 -4.51 11.78
N SER A 381 23.82 -4.97 12.99
CA SER A 381 25.21 -5.11 13.44
C SER A 381 26.06 -6.07 12.57
N HIS A 382 25.41 -6.98 11.85
CA HIS A 382 26.08 -7.92 10.95
C HIS A 382 25.36 -8.00 9.58
N ALA A 383 24.89 -6.85 9.10
CA ALA A 383 24.03 -6.77 7.92
C ALA A 383 24.68 -7.33 6.65
N PHE A 384 25.87 -6.83 6.32
CA PHE A 384 26.47 -6.99 4.99
C PHE A 384 27.71 -7.89 4.97
N SER A 385 27.85 -8.81 5.93
CA SER A 385 28.97 -9.77 5.97
C SER A 385 28.50 -11.14 6.44
N LEU A 386 29.10 -12.19 5.93
CA LEU A 386 28.93 -13.54 6.47
C LEU A 386 29.73 -13.68 7.78
N ARG A 387 29.38 -14.64 8.63
CA ARG A 387 30.02 -14.79 9.96
C ARG A 387 31.51 -15.14 9.80
N ASP A 388 31.81 -16.28 9.24
CA ASP A 388 33.16 -16.86 9.20
C ASP A 388 33.52 -17.27 7.76
N ALA A 389 32.97 -16.59 6.77
CA ALA A 389 33.20 -16.88 5.36
C ALA A 389 33.40 -15.60 4.53
N ALA A 390 34.22 -15.71 3.49
CA ALA A 390 34.32 -14.67 2.49
C ALA A 390 32.99 -14.51 1.72
N PRO A 391 32.70 -13.32 1.19
CA PRO A 391 31.53 -13.13 0.34
C PRO A 391 31.62 -14.03 -0.90
N PRO A 392 30.49 -14.54 -1.42
CA PRO A 392 30.47 -15.24 -2.70
C PRO A 392 31.09 -14.40 -3.81
N ALA A 393 31.60 -15.07 -4.87
CA ALA A 393 32.20 -14.38 -6.01
C ALA A 393 31.26 -13.33 -6.63
N GLY A 394 31.80 -12.15 -6.90
CA GLY A 394 31.00 -11.02 -7.43
C GLY A 394 30.23 -10.21 -6.40
N LEU A 395 30.26 -10.59 -5.12
CA LEU A 395 29.62 -9.84 -4.04
C LEU A 395 30.67 -9.13 -3.16
N ALA A 396 30.26 -8.00 -2.59
CA ALA A 396 31.04 -7.24 -1.64
C ALA A 396 30.46 -7.35 -0.24
N ALA A 397 31.33 -7.37 0.76
CA ALA A 397 30.96 -7.35 2.18
C ALA A 397 31.37 -6.04 2.87
N TRP A 398 30.71 -5.74 3.99
CA TRP A 398 31.07 -4.68 4.91
C TRP A 398 31.08 -5.22 6.34
N ALA A 399 32.18 -5.86 6.71
CA ALA A 399 32.32 -6.51 8.01
C ALA A 399 32.36 -5.51 9.17
N GLU A 400 32.90 -4.32 8.92
CA GLU A 400 33.14 -3.30 9.94
C GLU A 400 31.93 -2.41 10.24
N ILE A 401 30.76 -2.69 9.64
CA ILE A 401 29.55 -1.85 9.81
C ILE A 401 29.16 -1.68 11.28
N ASP A 402 29.30 -2.72 12.10
CA ASP A 402 28.98 -2.67 13.52
C ASP A 402 29.83 -1.60 14.24
N ARG A 403 31.13 -1.64 14.04
CA ARG A 403 32.07 -0.70 14.65
C ARG A 403 31.97 0.69 14.03
N GLU A 404 31.96 0.79 12.70
CA GLU A 404 32.05 2.05 11.99
C GLU A 404 30.77 2.87 11.97
N VAL A 405 29.62 2.19 11.87
CA VAL A 405 28.31 2.84 11.68
C VAL A 405 27.46 2.77 12.93
N ILE A 406 27.47 1.63 13.62
CA ILE A 406 26.61 1.36 14.77
C ILE A 406 27.29 1.76 16.10
N GLY A 407 28.63 1.74 16.15
CA GLY A 407 29.38 1.97 17.37
C GLY A 407 29.21 0.82 18.37
N GLY A 408 28.90 -0.37 17.86
CA GLY A 408 28.68 -1.60 18.61
C GLY A 408 29.91 -2.50 18.68
N ASN A 409 29.73 -3.64 19.34
CA ASN A 409 30.73 -4.71 19.45
C ASN A 409 30.00 -6.06 19.55
N TYR A 410 29.22 -6.41 18.52
CA TYR A 410 28.46 -7.65 18.50
C TYR A 410 29.37 -8.89 18.51
N ARG A 411 29.30 -9.68 19.58
CA ARG A 411 30.10 -10.89 19.80
C ARG A 411 29.28 -12.18 19.75
N GLY A 412 27.98 -12.07 19.56
CA GLY A 412 27.05 -13.18 19.60
C GLY A 412 25.81 -12.87 20.44
N HIS A 413 25.15 -13.87 20.92
CA HIS A 413 23.94 -13.75 21.73
C HIS A 413 23.91 -14.84 22.82
N THR A 414 23.04 -14.67 23.81
CA THR A 414 22.76 -15.68 24.82
C THR A 414 22.15 -16.93 24.20
N GLU A 415 22.00 -18.01 24.97
CA GLU A 415 21.42 -19.27 24.49
C GLU A 415 20.03 -19.06 23.85
N ASN A 416 19.73 -19.82 22.81
CA ASN A 416 18.51 -19.64 22.01
C ASN A 416 17.21 -19.80 22.81
N ALA A 417 17.22 -20.49 23.93
CA ALA A 417 16.06 -20.66 24.81
C ALA A 417 15.85 -19.50 25.79
N THR A 418 16.76 -18.49 25.80
CA THR A 418 16.70 -17.38 26.74
C THR A 418 16.06 -16.15 26.11
N GLN A 419 15.36 -15.36 26.93
CA GLN A 419 14.79 -14.07 26.55
C GLN A 419 15.45 -12.94 27.34
N GLY A 420 15.59 -11.79 26.72
CA GLY A 420 16.11 -10.60 27.39
C GLY A 420 15.03 -9.89 28.23
N LEU A 421 15.35 -9.60 29.48
CA LEU A 421 14.59 -8.68 30.34
C LEU A 421 15.16 -7.29 30.15
N ILE A 422 14.38 -6.35 29.60
CA ILE A 422 14.84 -5.06 29.06
C ILE A 422 14.31 -3.93 29.93
N ARG A 423 15.16 -2.96 30.22
CA ARG A 423 14.79 -1.74 30.96
C ARG A 423 15.46 -0.48 30.38
N VAL A 424 14.78 0.63 30.54
CA VAL A 424 15.35 1.95 30.32
C VAL A 424 16.39 2.27 31.42
N LEU A 425 17.51 2.87 31.06
CA LEU A 425 18.52 3.29 32.04
C LEU A 425 18.02 4.47 32.86
N ALA A 426 18.10 4.32 34.20
CA ALA A 426 17.72 5.39 35.13
C ALA A 426 18.66 6.61 34.96
N GLY A 427 18.08 7.81 34.99
CA GLY A 427 18.82 9.07 34.91
C GLY A 427 19.28 9.48 33.51
N VAL A 428 19.03 8.69 32.46
CA VAL A 428 19.30 9.07 31.08
C VAL A 428 18.15 9.94 30.55
N ASN A 429 18.47 11.17 30.19
CA ASN A 429 17.52 12.09 29.57
C ASN A 429 17.87 12.24 28.07
N HIS A 430 17.14 11.55 27.21
CA HIS A 430 17.34 11.59 25.78
C HIS A 430 15.99 11.65 25.03
N PRO A 431 15.85 12.44 23.95
CA PRO A 431 14.58 12.56 23.21
C PRO A 431 13.98 11.22 22.76
N ILE A 432 14.80 10.25 22.43
CA ILE A 432 14.35 8.91 22.01
C ILE A 432 13.56 8.20 23.14
N LEU A 433 13.81 8.52 24.39
CA LEU A 433 13.13 7.92 25.55
C LEU A 433 11.81 8.63 25.92
N THR A 434 11.43 9.67 25.19
CA THR A 434 10.16 10.41 25.46
C THR A 434 8.95 9.48 25.37
N GLY A 435 8.23 9.29 26.49
CA GLY A 435 7.04 8.43 26.54
C GLY A 435 7.31 6.94 26.32
N VAL A 436 8.55 6.50 26.37
CA VAL A 436 8.89 5.06 26.42
C VAL A 436 8.58 4.57 27.84
N PRO A 437 7.75 3.51 28.01
CA PRO A 437 7.52 2.89 29.31
C PRO A 437 8.82 2.50 30.01
N THR A 438 8.91 2.76 31.31
CA THR A 438 10.13 2.51 32.12
C THR A 438 10.12 1.17 32.83
N GLU A 439 8.97 0.49 32.83
CA GLU A 439 8.80 -0.84 33.39
C GLU A 439 9.67 -1.84 32.61
N GLU A 440 10.24 -2.82 33.33
CA GLU A 440 10.97 -3.91 32.71
C GLU A 440 10.02 -4.76 31.85
N PHE A 441 10.41 -5.09 30.63
CA PHE A 441 9.65 -5.95 29.74
C PHE A 441 10.51 -7.06 29.15
N THR A 442 9.87 -8.16 28.75
CA THR A 442 10.53 -9.29 28.13
C THR A 442 10.58 -9.11 26.61
N SER A 443 11.79 -9.14 26.02
CA SER A 443 11.96 -9.23 24.57
C SER A 443 11.58 -10.61 24.05
N GLY A 444 11.02 -10.68 22.85
CA GLY A 444 10.76 -11.94 22.16
C GLY A 444 12.03 -12.70 21.73
N GLY A 445 13.19 -12.04 21.72
CA GLY A 445 14.46 -12.60 21.25
C GLY A 445 15.52 -12.76 22.33
N THR A 446 16.59 -13.46 21.95
CA THR A 446 17.81 -13.61 22.76
C THR A 446 18.49 -12.25 22.97
N LEU A 447 19.24 -12.12 24.09
CA LEU A 447 20.04 -10.94 24.38
C LEU A 447 21.32 -10.98 23.56
N TYR A 448 21.63 -9.89 22.82
CA TYR A 448 22.89 -9.73 22.12
C TYR A 448 24.01 -9.28 23.07
N LEU A 449 25.21 -9.82 22.86
CA LEU A 449 26.41 -9.50 23.63
C LEU A 449 27.16 -8.37 22.90
N ASN A 450 26.98 -7.13 23.36
CA ASN A 450 27.45 -5.92 22.69
C ASN A 450 28.53 -5.15 23.47
N THR A 451 28.82 -5.54 24.72
CA THR A 451 29.82 -4.88 25.57
C THR A 451 31.27 -5.14 25.08
N PRO A 452 32.19 -4.13 25.07
CA PRO A 452 31.92 -2.72 25.29
C PRO A 452 31.40 -2.01 24.05
N LEU A 453 30.64 -0.92 24.22
CA LEU A 453 30.31 0.01 23.13
C LEU A 453 31.47 0.97 22.84
N ASP A 454 31.45 1.62 21.68
CA ASP A 454 32.31 2.74 21.37
C ASP A 454 32.14 3.85 22.44
N PRO A 455 33.24 4.48 22.94
CA PRO A 455 33.13 5.55 23.94
C PRO A 455 32.30 6.77 23.55
N LYS A 456 32.03 6.98 22.25
CA LYS A 456 31.12 8.02 21.74
C LYS A 456 29.66 7.59 21.72
N GLY A 457 29.38 6.35 22.12
CA GLY A 457 28.02 5.82 22.25
C GLY A 457 27.34 6.33 23.53
N THR A 458 26.06 6.65 23.45
CA THR A 458 25.21 6.94 24.61
C THR A 458 24.20 5.83 24.78
N GLU A 459 24.36 5.04 25.83
CA GLU A 459 23.47 3.93 26.14
C GLU A 459 22.11 4.45 26.66
N LEU A 460 21.02 3.90 26.16
CA LEU A 460 19.65 4.27 26.50
C LEU A 460 18.91 3.16 27.25
N MET A 461 19.15 1.92 26.86
CA MET A 461 18.49 0.75 27.45
C MET A 461 19.46 -0.41 27.62
N ARG A 462 19.21 -1.21 28.63
CA ARG A 462 20.01 -2.38 28.99
C ARG A 462 19.15 -3.60 29.21
N GLY A 463 19.68 -4.76 28.89
CA GLY A 463 19.03 -6.04 29.07
C GLY A 463 19.86 -7.01 29.91
N ARG A 464 19.20 -7.98 30.54
CA ARG A 464 19.78 -9.13 31.23
C ARG A 464 18.95 -10.37 30.92
N VAL A 465 19.50 -11.53 31.19
CA VAL A 465 18.75 -12.79 31.20
C VAL A 465 18.34 -13.09 32.65
N GLU A 466 17.17 -13.66 32.86
CA GLU A 466 16.70 -14.07 34.17
C GLU A 466 17.71 -15.04 34.85
N GLY A 467 17.98 -14.82 36.11
CA GLY A 467 18.98 -15.61 36.87
C GLY A 467 20.43 -15.28 36.52
N ASN A 468 20.70 -14.35 35.57
CA ASN A 468 22.06 -13.94 35.22
C ASN A 468 22.25 -12.44 35.51
N ASN A 469 23.34 -12.12 36.23
CA ASN A 469 23.68 -10.72 36.59
C ASN A 469 24.37 -9.96 35.46
N GLN A 470 24.81 -10.60 34.40
CA GLN A 470 25.42 -9.95 33.26
C GLN A 470 24.37 -9.09 32.53
N GLN A 471 24.74 -7.84 32.31
CA GLN A 471 23.89 -6.88 31.60
C GLN A 471 24.58 -6.43 30.31
N GLU A 472 23.81 -6.32 29.24
CA GLU A 472 24.31 -5.87 27.94
C GLU A 472 23.54 -4.63 27.46
N PRO A 473 24.21 -3.70 26.75
CA PRO A 473 23.53 -2.61 26.06
C PRO A 473 22.54 -3.16 25.02
N VAL A 474 21.32 -2.61 25.01
CA VAL A 474 20.26 -3.04 24.11
C VAL A 474 19.85 -1.93 23.13
N ALA A 475 19.92 -0.67 23.56
CA ALA A 475 19.67 0.47 22.70
C ALA A 475 20.65 1.60 23.03
N TRP A 476 21.19 2.24 21.99
CA TRP A 476 22.12 3.36 22.13
C TRP A 476 22.09 4.28 20.92
N THR A 477 22.63 5.49 21.09
CA THR A 477 22.96 6.39 19.99
C THR A 477 24.48 6.47 19.82
N PHE A 478 24.92 6.72 18.60
CA PHE A 478 26.32 6.86 18.26
C PHE A 478 26.52 8.01 17.28
N THR A 479 27.47 8.88 17.57
CA THR A 479 27.89 9.92 16.63
C THR A 479 29.10 9.42 15.88
N ARG A 480 28.93 9.17 14.59
CA ARG A 480 29.97 8.65 13.72
C ARG A 480 31.09 9.68 13.46
N PRO A 481 32.29 9.23 13.02
CA PRO A 481 33.37 10.12 12.65
C PRO A 481 33.03 11.14 11.56
N ASP A 482 32.10 10.81 10.66
CA ASP A 482 31.59 11.70 9.60
C ASP A 482 30.57 12.74 10.11
N GLY A 483 30.28 12.75 11.42
CA GLY A 483 29.31 13.63 12.06
C GLY A 483 27.85 13.13 11.97
N GLY A 484 27.60 12.05 11.26
CA GLY A 484 26.28 11.45 11.13
C GLY A 484 25.80 10.78 12.42
N ARG A 485 24.49 10.81 12.62
CA ARG A 485 23.84 10.20 13.79
C ARG A 485 23.44 8.77 13.49
N THR A 486 23.71 7.87 14.41
CA THR A 486 23.18 6.51 14.39
C THR A 486 22.39 6.23 15.67
N PHE A 487 21.25 5.61 15.53
CA PHE A 487 20.57 4.86 16.60
C PHE A 487 20.64 3.39 16.28
N TYR A 488 20.89 2.58 17.29
CA TYR A 488 20.78 1.14 17.16
C TYR A 488 20.07 0.53 18.37
N THR A 489 19.34 -0.55 18.10
CA THR A 489 18.81 -1.44 19.14
C THR A 489 18.97 -2.91 18.73
N SER A 490 19.34 -3.76 19.67
CA SER A 490 19.34 -5.21 19.50
C SER A 490 17.95 -5.84 19.65
N LEU A 491 16.92 -5.06 19.95
CA LEU A 491 15.52 -5.41 19.80
C LEU A 491 15.13 -5.49 18.31
N GLY A 492 13.97 -6.07 18.02
CA GLY A 492 13.47 -6.23 16.65
C GLY A 492 13.08 -7.66 16.30
N HIS A 493 12.96 -8.56 17.31
CA HIS A 493 12.22 -9.82 17.15
C HIS A 493 10.76 -9.51 16.78
N LYS A 494 10.10 -10.39 16.01
CA LYS A 494 8.70 -10.18 15.58
C LYS A 494 7.73 -9.84 16.74
N ASP A 495 7.99 -10.39 17.93
CA ASP A 495 7.16 -10.14 19.11
C ASP A 495 7.49 -8.82 19.81
N ASP A 496 8.69 -8.27 19.62
CA ASP A 496 9.04 -6.93 20.14
C ASP A 496 8.15 -5.85 19.48
N PHE A 497 7.76 -6.03 18.21
CA PHE A 497 6.84 -5.10 17.52
C PHE A 497 5.43 -5.03 18.15
N ARG A 498 5.08 -5.95 19.06
CA ARG A 498 3.86 -5.89 19.87
C ARG A 498 4.05 -5.15 21.19
N GLN A 499 5.30 -4.89 21.61
CA GLN A 499 5.62 -4.21 22.87
C GLN A 499 5.53 -2.70 22.72
N PRO A 500 4.68 -2.00 23.51
CA PRO A 500 4.55 -0.55 23.44
C PRO A 500 5.88 0.18 23.63
N ALA A 501 6.76 -0.35 24.50
CA ALA A 501 8.08 0.23 24.74
C ALA A 501 8.95 0.21 23.48
N PHE A 502 8.97 -0.90 22.75
CA PHE A 502 9.73 -1.01 21.51
C PHE A 502 9.13 -0.16 20.38
N GLN A 503 7.80 -0.20 20.22
CA GLN A 503 7.12 0.62 19.21
C GLN A 503 7.44 2.11 19.42
N ARG A 504 7.34 2.59 20.67
CA ARG A 504 7.65 3.98 21.01
C ARG A 504 9.11 4.32 20.81
N LEU A 505 10.02 3.45 21.24
CA LEU A 505 11.46 3.60 21.07
C LEU A 505 11.84 3.75 19.59
N LEU A 506 11.37 2.83 18.74
CA LEU A 506 11.67 2.84 17.30
C LEU A 506 11.10 4.08 16.60
N LEU A 507 9.86 4.44 16.92
CA LEU A 507 9.24 5.66 16.40
C LEU A 507 10.06 6.90 16.74
N ASN A 508 10.39 7.06 18.02
CA ASN A 508 11.17 8.19 18.50
C ASN A 508 12.58 8.23 17.85
N ALA A 509 13.20 7.08 17.65
CA ALA A 509 14.50 6.97 17.00
C ALA A 509 14.47 7.45 15.55
N ILE A 510 13.39 7.12 14.82
CA ILE A 510 13.18 7.56 13.43
C ILE A 510 13.02 9.10 13.38
N TYR A 511 12.16 9.67 14.25
CA TYR A 511 11.98 11.12 14.35
C TYR A 511 13.29 11.84 14.73
N TRP A 512 14.00 11.33 15.73
CA TRP A 512 15.29 11.88 16.15
C TRP A 512 16.34 11.80 15.05
N GLY A 513 16.40 10.66 14.35
CA GLY A 513 17.28 10.48 13.17
C GLY A 513 16.98 11.52 12.09
N ALA A 514 15.73 11.71 11.76
CA ALA A 514 15.28 12.68 10.77
C ALA A 514 15.46 14.15 11.20
N GLY A 515 15.87 14.41 12.45
CA GLY A 515 15.96 15.77 13.00
C GLY A 515 14.61 16.41 13.29
N LEU A 516 13.55 15.63 13.29
CA LEU A 516 12.21 16.08 13.66
C LEU A 516 12.03 16.08 15.18
N LYS A 517 11.08 16.90 15.65
CA LYS A 517 10.70 16.89 17.05
C LYS A 517 10.02 15.56 17.38
N VAL A 518 10.55 14.83 18.35
CA VAL A 518 9.93 13.59 18.85
C VAL A 518 8.55 13.89 19.45
N PRO A 519 7.50 13.15 19.05
CA PRO A 519 6.16 13.34 19.59
C PRO A 519 6.10 13.10 21.11
N ALA A 520 5.57 14.05 21.89
CA ALA A 520 5.48 13.91 23.34
C ALA A 520 4.25 13.13 23.82
N GLY A 521 3.17 13.11 23.03
CA GLY A 521 1.88 12.46 23.35
C GLY A 521 1.57 11.26 22.47
N GLU A 522 0.29 10.95 22.38
CA GLU A 522 -0.21 9.94 21.43
C GLU A 522 0.09 10.34 20.00
N VAL A 523 0.46 9.36 19.20
CA VAL A 523 0.74 9.54 17.77
C VAL A 523 -0.49 9.15 16.98
N ARG A 524 -0.90 10.00 16.03
CA ARG A 524 -1.98 9.67 15.12
C ARG A 524 -1.58 8.44 14.31
N VAL A 525 -2.39 7.39 14.41
CA VAL A 525 -2.17 6.16 13.66
C VAL A 525 -2.94 6.18 12.35
N SER A 526 -2.32 5.64 11.32
CA SER A 526 -2.98 5.43 10.03
C SER A 526 -3.47 3.99 9.89
N THR A 527 -4.33 3.77 8.90
CA THR A 527 -4.89 2.45 8.58
C THR A 527 -4.33 1.92 7.24
N ILE A 528 -3.10 2.30 6.89
CA ILE A 528 -2.43 1.71 5.73
C ILE A 528 -2.27 0.21 5.97
N VAL A 529 -2.77 -0.58 5.02
CA VAL A 529 -2.52 -2.02 4.96
C VAL A 529 -1.23 -2.24 4.17
N PRO A 530 -0.16 -2.73 4.80
CA PRO A 530 1.07 -3.00 4.08
C PRO A 530 0.88 -4.10 3.01
N PRO A 531 1.59 -4.04 1.90
CA PRO A 531 1.62 -5.14 0.94
C PRO A 531 2.07 -6.44 1.63
N GLY A 532 1.26 -7.50 1.52
CA GLY A 532 1.51 -8.78 2.17
C GLY A 532 0.82 -8.98 3.52
N ALA A 533 0.35 -7.92 4.18
CA ALA A 533 -0.55 -8.03 5.35
C ALA A 533 -2.02 -8.28 4.96
N GLU A 534 -2.34 -8.23 3.68
CA GLU A 534 -3.70 -8.50 3.14
C GLU A 534 -4.18 -9.96 3.38
N GLY A 535 -3.34 -10.82 3.97
CA GLY A 535 -3.68 -12.17 4.42
C GLY A 535 -3.85 -12.30 5.94
N ALA A 536 -3.55 -11.26 6.72
CA ALA A 536 -3.72 -11.19 8.17
C ALA A 536 -4.67 -10.03 8.53
N GLY A 537 -5.90 -10.09 8.04
CA GLY A 537 -7.05 -9.38 8.61
C GLY A 537 -6.99 -7.85 8.63
N THR A 538 -6.86 -7.19 7.47
CA THR A 538 -7.38 -5.83 7.28
C THR A 538 -7.84 -5.67 5.84
N GLN A 539 -9.09 -6.01 5.57
CA GLN A 539 -9.73 -5.60 4.31
C GLN A 539 -10.29 -4.19 4.47
N SER A 540 -9.98 -3.34 3.51
CA SER A 540 -10.59 -2.01 3.41
C SER A 540 -12.10 -2.16 3.14
N PRO A 541 -12.95 -1.32 3.76
CA PRO A 541 -14.36 -1.33 3.47
C PRO A 541 -14.61 -0.84 2.03
N GLY A 542 -15.31 -1.65 1.27
CA GLY A 542 -15.89 -1.22 -0.01
C GLY A 542 -16.89 -0.09 0.23
N ASN A 543 -16.91 0.80 -0.71
CA ASN A 543 -17.81 1.89 -1.02
C ASN A 543 -19.11 1.96 -0.16
N GLN A 544 -19.14 2.86 0.84
CA GLN A 544 -20.38 3.16 1.55
C GLN A 544 -21.12 4.30 0.84
N GLY A 545 -22.26 3.95 0.27
CA GLY A 545 -23.26 4.94 -0.11
C GLY A 545 -23.77 5.69 1.13
N VAL A 546 -23.96 7.00 0.98
CA VAL A 546 -24.48 7.91 2.00
C VAL A 546 -25.85 7.44 2.50
N GLY A 547 -25.90 6.97 3.74
CA GLY A 547 -27.12 6.65 4.47
C GLY A 547 -27.11 7.31 5.83
N THR A 548 -27.97 8.30 5.98
CA THR A 548 -28.11 9.15 7.16
C THR A 548 -28.85 8.49 8.32
N GLN A 549 -28.33 8.73 9.53
CA GLN A 549 -29.01 8.77 10.86
C GLN A 549 -29.72 7.52 11.36
N GLY A 550 -29.15 6.96 12.45
CA GLY A 550 -29.84 6.01 13.33
C GLY A 550 -28.97 4.95 14.00
N ALA A 551 -27.65 4.99 13.86
CA ALA A 551 -26.75 4.09 14.58
C ALA A 551 -26.48 4.59 16.01
N GLY A 552 -26.61 3.72 17.00
CA GLY A 552 -26.12 3.97 18.36
C GLY A 552 -24.61 4.24 18.36
N ARG A 553 -24.05 4.67 19.50
CA ARG A 553 -22.64 5.02 19.67
C ARG A 553 -21.63 3.97 19.19
N THR A 554 -22.06 2.71 19.03
CA THR A 554 -21.24 1.56 18.61
C THR A 554 -21.32 1.22 17.11
N GLY A 555 -22.23 1.82 16.35
CA GLY A 555 -22.45 1.49 14.93
C GLY A 555 -23.17 0.14 14.68
N TRP A 556 -23.60 -0.56 15.73
CA TRP A 556 -24.40 -1.77 15.66
C TRP A 556 -25.91 -1.46 15.56
N THR A 557 -26.65 -2.30 14.84
CA THR A 557 -28.12 -2.24 14.76
C THR A 557 -28.73 -3.61 15.02
N LYS A 558 -30.06 -3.71 15.08
CA LYS A 558 -30.77 -4.98 15.21
C LYS A 558 -31.33 -5.40 13.85
N LEU A 559 -31.11 -6.65 13.48
CA LEU A 559 -31.83 -7.30 12.37
C LEU A 559 -32.42 -8.62 12.84
N ALA A 560 -33.52 -9.02 12.19
CA ALA A 560 -34.13 -10.30 12.44
C ALA A 560 -33.39 -11.44 11.74
N VAL A 561 -33.19 -12.56 12.42
CA VAL A 561 -32.65 -13.81 11.88
C VAL A 561 -33.68 -14.92 12.03
N PRO A 562 -34.03 -15.70 10.97
CA PRO A 562 -33.53 -15.57 9.61
C PRO A 562 -34.11 -14.37 8.87
N GLY A 563 -33.40 -13.90 7.85
CA GLY A 563 -33.77 -12.79 6.99
C GLY A 563 -32.56 -12.24 6.25
N THR A 564 -32.82 -11.54 5.17
CA THR A 564 -31.77 -10.84 4.43
C THR A 564 -31.71 -9.37 4.87
N TRP A 565 -30.53 -8.75 4.80
CA TRP A 565 -30.39 -7.37 5.28
C TRP A 565 -31.03 -6.33 4.37
N GLU A 566 -31.28 -6.65 3.09
CA GLU A 566 -32.00 -5.77 2.15
C GLU A 566 -33.46 -5.59 2.50
N GLN A 567 -34.02 -6.44 3.37
CA GLN A 567 -35.37 -6.23 3.91
C GLN A 567 -35.47 -5.00 4.79
N ASP A 568 -34.33 -4.51 5.30
CA ASP A 568 -34.24 -3.23 5.97
C ASP A 568 -33.78 -2.16 4.97
N ALA A 569 -34.60 -1.11 4.81
CA ALA A 569 -34.35 -0.04 3.84
C ALA A 569 -32.99 0.65 4.00
N ARG A 570 -32.37 0.57 5.18
CA ARG A 570 -31.02 1.11 5.46
C ARG A 570 -29.93 0.36 4.70
N PHE A 571 -30.14 -0.92 4.41
CA PHE A 571 -29.16 -1.83 3.80
C PHE A 571 -29.60 -2.38 2.45
N ALA A 572 -30.68 -1.82 1.87
CA ALA A 572 -31.31 -2.32 0.64
C ALA A 572 -30.40 -2.31 -0.61
N ARG A 573 -29.21 -1.77 -0.53
CA ARG A 573 -28.22 -1.69 -1.62
C ARG A 573 -26.81 -2.07 -1.18
N ASP A 574 -26.68 -2.69 0.01
CA ASP A 574 -25.40 -3.03 0.59
C ASP A 574 -25.04 -4.46 0.19
N ASP A 575 -24.01 -4.63 -0.63
CA ASP A 575 -23.34 -5.90 -0.91
C ASP A 575 -22.01 -5.95 -0.13
N GLY A 576 -21.38 -7.11 -0.02
CA GLY A 576 -20.09 -7.31 0.61
C GLY A 576 -20.17 -7.97 1.98
N PHE A 577 -19.31 -7.53 2.91
CA PHE A 577 -19.23 -8.15 4.23
C PHE A 577 -20.23 -7.58 5.23
N ALA A 578 -20.82 -8.49 6.00
CA ALA A 578 -21.63 -8.14 7.16
C ALA A 578 -21.45 -9.16 8.29
N TRP A 579 -21.72 -8.72 9.51
CA TRP A 579 -21.68 -9.55 10.71
C TRP A 579 -23.01 -9.57 11.42
N TYR A 580 -23.40 -10.78 11.78
CA TYR A 580 -24.51 -11.06 12.68
C TYR A 580 -23.94 -11.62 13.99
N VAL A 581 -24.32 -11.04 15.13
CA VAL A 581 -23.83 -11.49 16.43
C VAL A 581 -24.97 -11.59 17.43
N CYS A 582 -25.02 -12.70 18.16
CA CYS A 582 -26.00 -12.88 19.25
C CYS A 582 -25.34 -13.54 20.47
N GLN A 583 -26.07 -13.50 21.57
CA GLN A 583 -25.70 -14.22 22.79
C GLN A 583 -26.63 -15.41 23.03
N VAL A 584 -26.09 -16.48 23.58
CA VAL A 584 -26.83 -17.69 23.94
C VAL A 584 -26.38 -18.19 25.30
N LYS A 585 -27.34 -18.48 26.19
CA LYS A 585 -27.07 -19.09 27.49
C LYS A 585 -27.13 -20.61 27.34
N ILE A 586 -26.00 -21.26 27.45
CA ILE A 586 -25.90 -22.72 27.33
C ILE A 586 -26.26 -23.37 28.68
N PRO A 587 -27.16 -24.39 28.71
CA PRO A 587 -27.47 -25.12 29.94
C PRO A 587 -26.24 -25.82 30.52
N GLU A 588 -26.09 -25.81 31.83
CA GLU A 588 -25.02 -26.53 32.49
C GLU A 588 -25.08 -28.05 32.25
N SER A 589 -26.30 -28.58 32.04
CA SER A 589 -26.55 -29.98 31.69
C SER A 589 -25.93 -30.42 30.36
N TRP A 590 -25.42 -29.48 29.53
CA TRP A 590 -24.76 -29.75 28.24
C TRP A 590 -23.25 -30.02 28.41
N ASN A 591 -22.72 -29.90 29.59
CA ASN A 591 -21.31 -30.19 29.86
C ASN A 591 -20.95 -31.61 29.44
N GLY A 592 -19.93 -31.76 28.57
CA GLY A 592 -19.46 -33.07 28.07
C GLY A 592 -20.39 -33.80 27.09
N ARG A 593 -21.49 -33.18 26.66
CA ARG A 593 -22.42 -33.84 25.69
C ARG A 593 -21.98 -33.76 24.24
N GLY A 594 -20.95 -32.96 23.91
CA GLY A 594 -20.61 -32.61 22.51
C GLY A 594 -21.71 -31.81 21.83
N ALA A 595 -21.40 -30.61 21.43
CA ALA A 595 -22.35 -29.72 20.78
C ALA A 595 -21.91 -29.34 19.36
N PHE A 596 -22.85 -28.90 18.56
CA PHE A 596 -22.55 -28.33 17.24
C PHE A 596 -23.46 -27.15 16.91
N LEU A 597 -22.92 -26.25 16.12
CA LEU A 597 -23.65 -25.14 15.50
C LEU A 597 -24.17 -25.60 14.14
N TYR A 598 -25.51 -25.57 13.98
CA TYR A 598 -26.17 -25.84 12.73
C TYR A 598 -26.54 -24.53 12.06
N VAL A 599 -26.11 -24.33 10.82
CA VAL A 599 -26.39 -23.15 10.02
C VAL A 599 -26.93 -23.61 8.66
N GLU A 600 -28.10 -23.13 8.29
CA GLU A 600 -28.68 -23.38 7.00
C GLU A 600 -28.12 -22.41 5.93
N LYS A 601 -28.88 -22.19 4.86
CA LYS A 601 -28.47 -21.37 3.72
C LYS A 601 -28.17 -19.92 4.11
N VAL A 602 -26.93 -19.52 3.97
CA VAL A 602 -26.46 -18.14 4.11
C VAL A 602 -25.84 -17.68 2.79
N ASP A 603 -26.24 -16.57 2.29
CA ASP A 603 -25.84 -16.06 0.98
C ASP A 603 -24.66 -15.07 1.10
N ASN A 604 -23.56 -15.20 0.36
CA ASN A 604 -23.17 -16.30 -0.55
C ASN A 604 -22.10 -17.20 0.13
N ALA A 605 -21.31 -16.66 1.05
CA ALA A 605 -20.32 -17.38 1.85
C ALA A 605 -20.40 -16.92 3.31
N CYS A 606 -20.14 -17.82 4.26
CA CYS A 606 -20.10 -17.43 5.67
C CYS A 606 -19.02 -18.15 6.48
N GLU A 607 -18.57 -17.50 7.54
CA GLU A 607 -17.73 -18.04 8.60
C GLU A 607 -18.48 -17.94 9.94
N SER A 608 -18.49 -19.02 10.70
CA SER A 608 -19.19 -19.10 12.00
C SER A 608 -18.20 -19.16 13.15
N PHE A 609 -18.47 -18.39 14.19
CA PHE A 609 -17.62 -18.28 15.38
C PHE A 609 -18.41 -18.57 16.65
N LEU A 610 -17.76 -19.17 17.64
CA LEU A 610 -18.25 -19.28 19.00
C LEU A 610 -17.18 -18.71 19.96
N ASN A 611 -17.55 -17.72 20.78
CA ASN A 611 -16.66 -17.05 21.72
C ASN A 611 -15.34 -16.59 21.06
N GLY A 612 -15.43 -15.98 19.86
CA GLY A 612 -14.29 -15.52 19.07
C GLY A 612 -13.50 -16.58 18.32
N VAL A 613 -13.81 -17.88 18.55
CA VAL A 613 -13.11 -18.97 17.86
C VAL A 613 -13.91 -19.43 16.65
N LYS A 614 -13.27 -19.46 15.47
CA LYS A 614 -13.90 -19.95 14.24
C LYS A 614 -14.18 -21.44 14.34
N VAL A 615 -15.44 -21.83 14.16
CA VAL A 615 -15.93 -23.21 14.26
C VAL A 615 -16.41 -23.77 12.92
N GLY A 616 -16.65 -22.90 11.93
CA GLY A 616 -17.14 -23.39 10.65
C GLY A 616 -17.01 -22.38 9.49
N VAL A 617 -17.09 -22.90 8.25
CA VAL A 617 -17.01 -22.15 7.00
C VAL A 617 -17.98 -22.75 6.00
N SER A 618 -18.71 -21.90 5.25
CA SER A 618 -19.52 -22.27 4.08
C SER A 618 -19.12 -21.42 2.90
N GLY A 619 -18.81 -22.05 1.77
CA GLY A 619 -18.22 -21.35 0.64
C GLY A 619 -16.77 -20.92 0.93
N ALA A 620 -16.29 -19.95 0.18
CA ALA A 620 -14.97 -19.34 0.38
C ALA A 620 -15.08 -17.83 0.37
N MET A 621 -14.50 -17.18 1.37
CA MET A 621 -14.42 -15.73 1.45
C MET A 621 -13.46 -15.16 0.39
N PRO A 622 -13.67 -13.92 -0.10
CA PRO A 622 -12.67 -13.27 -0.92
C PRO A 622 -11.26 -13.29 -0.28
N PRO A 623 -10.18 -13.30 -1.09
CA PRO A 623 -10.15 -13.11 -2.55
C PRO A 623 -10.41 -14.37 -3.39
N LYS A 624 -10.50 -15.55 -2.78
CA LYS A 624 -10.82 -16.81 -3.47
C LYS A 624 -12.29 -17.16 -3.30
N TYR A 625 -13.14 -16.19 -3.62
CA TYR A 625 -14.59 -16.34 -3.42
C TYR A 625 -15.15 -17.63 -4.03
N GLY A 626 -15.97 -18.32 -3.26
CA GLY A 626 -16.72 -19.50 -3.67
C GLY A 626 -18.08 -19.52 -2.99
N ASN A 627 -19.16 -19.60 -3.78
CA ASN A 627 -20.53 -19.60 -3.27
C ASN A 627 -20.81 -20.88 -2.46
N GLY A 628 -21.31 -20.73 -1.23
CA GLY A 628 -21.70 -21.80 -0.32
C GLY A 628 -23.22 -21.87 -0.04
N LEU A 629 -24.04 -21.09 -0.75
CA LEU A 629 -25.47 -20.91 -0.47
C LEU A 629 -26.27 -22.23 -0.37
N GLU A 630 -25.99 -23.22 -1.21
CA GLU A 630 -26.72 -24.47 -1.24
C GLU A 630 -26.26 -25.48 -0.18
N ASN A 631 -25.25 -25.17 0.61
CA ASN A 631 -24.70 -26.06 1.61
C ASN A 631 -25.48 -25.97 2.93
N LEU A 632 -25.74 -27.11 3.54
CA LEU A 632 -26.26 -27.23 4.91
C LEU A 632 -25.08 -27.58 5.81
N HIS A 633 -24.80 -26.76 6.80
CA HIS A 633 -23.60 -26.91 7.61
C HIS A 633 -23.89 -27.26 9.04
N ARG A 634 -23.11 -28.20 9.54
CA ARG A 634 -23.11 -28.65 10.92
C ARG A 634 -21.66 -28.60 11.44
N TYR A 635 -21.36 -27.61 12.23
CA TYR A 635 -20.02 -27.38 12.75
C TYR A 635 -19.87 -27.92 14.15
N VAL A 636 -18.92 -28.83 14.36
CA VAL A 636 -18.59 -29.35 15.69
C VAL A 636 -18.02 -28.22 16.54
N ILE A 637 -18.61 -27.99 17.69
CA ILE A 637 -18.08 -27.07 18.69
C ILE A 637 -17.10 -27.85 19.58
N PRO A 638 -15.79 -27.50 19.59
CA PRO A 638 -14.87 -28.13 20.53
C PRO A 638 -15.28 -27.85 21.98
N ASP A 639 -15.27 -28.85 22.84
CA ASP A 639 -15.72 -28.75 24.25
C ASP A 639 -15.05 -27.58 24.99
N LYS A 640 -13.75 -27.34 24.74
CA LYS A 640 -13.01 -26.22 25.32
C LYS A 640 -13.53 -24.82 24.93
N ASN A 641 -14.32 -24.72 23.86
CA ASN A 641 -14.83 -23.44 23.35
C ASN A 641 -16.30 -23.20 23.78
N LEU A 642 -17.02 -24.25 24.24
CA LEU A 642 -18.34 -24.13 24.81
C LEU A 642 -18.23 -23.84 26.31
N ARG A 643 -19.06 -22.93 26.82
CA ARG A 643 -19.11 -22.56 28.23
C ARG A 643 -20.49 -22.94 28.79
N PRO A 644 -20.70 -24.20 29.25
CA PRO A 644 -21.96 -24.61 29.88
C PRO A 644 -22.21 -23.83 31.17
N GLY A 645 -23.47 -23.47 31.42
CA GLY A 645 -23.88 -22.62 32.55
C GLY A 645 -23.72 -21.12 32.31
N GLU A 646 -22.93 -20.73 31.29
CA GLU A 646 -22.59 -19.33 30.99
C GLU A 646 -23.26 -18.82 29.71
N VAL A 647 -23.16 -17.52 29.51
CA VAL A 647 -23.53 -16.86 28.25
C VAL A 647 -22.35 -16.96 27.28
N ASN A 648 -22.66 -17.48 26.09
CA ASN A 648 -21.72 -17.63 24.97
C ASN A 648 -22.07 -16.66 23.85
N THR A 649 -21.10 -16.23 23.06
CA THR A 649 -21.31 -15.38 21.89
C THR A 649 -21.23 -16.21 20.61
N VAL A 650 -22.26 -16.15 19.78
CA VAL A 650 -22.28 -16.70 18.41
C VAL A 650 -22.19 -15.56 17.43
N ALA A 651 -21.20 -15.61 16.53
CA ALA A 651 -21.07 -14.64 15.48
C ALA A 651 -20.99 -15.33 14.11
N ILE A 652 -21.65 -14.76 13.12
CA ILE A 652 -21.63 -15.23 11.74
C ILE A 652 -21.25 -14.07 10.83
N ARG A 653 -20.08 -14.22 10.23
CA ARG A 653 -19.55 -13.32 9.20
C ARG A 653 -20.07 -13.80 7.86
N VAL A 654 -20.69 -12.92 7.11
CA VAL A 654 -21.32 -13.20 5.82
C VAL A 654 -20.64 -12.37 4.75
N PHE A 655 -20.43 -12.95 3.57
CA PHE A 655 -20.07 -12.23 2.36
C PHE A 655 -21.14 -12.45 1.31
N ASP A 656 -21.74 -11.37 0.87
CA ASP A 656 -22.66 -11.31 -0.25
C ASP A 656 -21.97 -10.67 -1.45
N ALA A 657 -21.95 -11.38 -2.58
CA ALA A 657 -21.29 -10.91 -3.79
C ALA A 657 -22.20 -10.00 -4.63
N GLU A 658 -23.50 -10.29 -4.60
CA GLU A 658 -24.55 -9.57 -5.31
C GLU A 658 -25.93 -10.07 -4.89
N GLY A 659 -26.90 -9.20 -4.85
CA GLY A 659 -28.30 -9.58 -4.66
C GLY A 659 -28.76 -9.41 -3.22
N ALA A 660 -29.25 -10.47 -2.58
CA ALA A 660 -29.82 -10.39 -1.24
C ALA A 660 -28.99 -11.19 -0.23
N GLY A 661 -28.24 -10.50 0.63
CA GLY A 661 -27.31 -11.09 1.59
C GLY A 661 -27.96 -11.47 2.93
N GLY A 662 -27.44 -12.52 3.58
CA GLY A 662 -27.87 -12.97 4.89
C GLY A 662 -28.49 -14.36 4.92
N PHE A 663 -29.45 -14.59 5.83
CA PHE A 663 -30.00 -15.91 6.08
C PHE A 663 -31.20 -16.19 5.18
N LYS A 664 -31.01 -16.99 4.13
CA LYS A 664 -32.04 -17.47 3.19
C LYS A 664 -32.66 -18.80 3.62
N GLY A 665 -32.11 -19.44 4.65
CA GLY A 665 -32.63 -20.68 5.24
C GLY A 665 -33.33 -20.47 6.58
N GLY A 666 -33.29 -21.50 7.43
CA GLY A 666 -33.78 -21.42 8.81
C GLY A 666 -32.89 -20.64 9.75
N ALA A 667 -33.37 -20.42 10.97
CA ALA A 667 -32.53 -19.82 12.02
C ALA A 667 -31.40 -20.77 12.43
N PRO A 668 -30.17 -20.26 12.71
CA PRO A 668 -29.12 -21.06 13.27
C PRO A 668 -29.53 -21.73 14.60
N GLN A 669 -28.92 -22.88 14.92
CA GLN A 669 -29.24 -23.62 16.14
C GLN A 669 -27.95 -24.13 16.78
N ILE A 670 -27.88 -24.12 18.11
CA ILE A 670 -26.90 -24.93 18.84
C ILE A 670 -27.59 -26.19 19.31
N ILE A 671 -27.01 -27.36 19.00
CA ILE A 671 -27.63 -28.67 19.25
C ILE A 671 -26.65 -29.51 20.11
N ALA A 672 -27.19 -30.11 21.19
CA ALA A 672 -26.47 -31.07 22.02
C ALA A 672 -27.36 -32.28 22.34
N GLY A 673 -27.00 -33.45 21.80
CA GLY A 673 -27.82 -34.63 21.91
C GLY A 673 -29.19 -34.46 21.24
N ASN A 674 -30.29 -34.60 22.02
CA ASN A 674 -31.66 -34.43 21.56
C ASN A 674 -32.25 -33.04 21.88
N GLU A 675 -31.46 -32.11 22.29
CA GLU A 675 -31.85 -30.76 22.68
C GLU A 675 -31.23 -29.73 21.75
N ALA A 676 -31.93 -28.64 21.50
CA ALA A 676 -31.47 -27.51 20.66
C ALA A 676 -31.89 -26.19 21.27
N ILE A 677 -31.07 -25.16 21.04
CA ILE A 677 -31.41 -23.74 21.23
C ILE A 677 -31.50 -23.12 19.84
N VAL A 678 -32.71 -22.68 19.45
CA VAL A 678 -32.94 -22.03 18.18
C VAL A 678 -32.65 -20.54 18.31
N LEU A 679 -31.75 -20.03 17.49
CA LEU A 679 -31.28 -18.64 17.57
C LEU A 679 -32.11 -17.70 16.68
N ARG A 680 -33.43 -17.87 16.71
CA ARG A 680 -34.42 -17.09 15.96
C ARG A 680 -34.80 -15.82 16.69
N GLY A 681 -34.52 -14.67 16.08
CA GLY A 681 -34.92 -13.40 16.67
C GLY A 681 -34.01 -12.24 16.26
N ALA A 682 -33.92 -11.23 17.10
CA ALA A 682 -33.07 -10.07 16.83
C ALA A 682 -31.59 -10.37 17.17
N TRP A 683 -30.74 -10.11 16.20
CA TRP A 683 -29.28 -10.18 16.34
C TRP A 683 -28.69 -8.79 16.19
N LEU A 684 -27.50 -8.54 16.75
CA LEU A 684 -26.66 -7.41 16.37
C LEU A 684 -26.25 -7.61 14.92
N PHE A 685 -26.35 -6.55 14.14
CA PHE A 685 -25.94 -6.52 12.73
C PHE A 685 -25.09 -5.30 12.45
N ARG A 686 -24.06 -5.51 11.64
CA ARG A 686 -23.21 -4.43 11.14
C ARG A 686 -22.60 -4.81 9.81
N THR A 687 -22.63 -3.89 8.83
CA THR A 687 -21.89 -4.03 7.57
C THR A 687 -20.42 -3.72 7.78
N GLY A 688 -19.56 -4.34 6.98
CA GLY A 688 -18.11 -4.23 7.09
C GLY A 688 -17.45 -5.52 7.57
N ASP A 689 -16.12 -5.51 7.66
CA ASP A 689 -15.32 -6.69 7.92
C ASP A 689 -14.26 -6.45 9.00
N ASP A 690 -14.54 -6.86 10.22
CA ASP A 690 -13.61 -6.81 11.35
C ASP A 690 -13.73 -8.10 12.16
N LEU A 691 -12.69 -8.93 12.15
CA LEU A 691 -12.67 -10.21 12.87
C LEU A 691 -12.78 -10.05 14.40
N ALA A 692 -12.49 -8.88 14.96
CA ALA A 692 -12.72 -8.60 16.37
C ALA A 692 -14.22 -8.64 16.74
N TRP A 693 -15.10 -8.52 15.76
CA TRP A 693 -16.56 -8.62 15.99
C TRP A 693 -17.04 -10.05 16.24
N GLY A 694 -16.18 -11.03 16.08
CA GLY A 694 -16.44 -12.43 16.45
C GLY A 694 -16.61 -12.68 17.95
N ASP A 695 -16.14 -11.75 18.82
CA ASP A 695 -16.27 -11.81 20.28
C ASP A 695 -16.54 -10.43 20.88
N LEU A 696 -17.81 -10.03 20.86
CA LEU A 696 -18.23 -8.72 21.35
C LEU A 696 -18.40 -8.69 22.86
N ALA A 697 -17.98 -7.57 23.47
CA ALA A 697 -18.19 -7.33 24.89
C ALA A 697 -19.68 -7.31 25.26
N PRO A 698 -20.10 -7.84 26.43
CA PRO A 698 -21.49 -7.86 26.87
C PRO A 698 -22.18 -6.48 26.87
N ALA A 699 -21.42 -5.41 27.10
CA ALA A 699 -21.93 -4.05 27.09
C ALA A 699 -22.56 -3.65 25.74
N THR A 700 -22.07 -4.17 24.63
CA THR A 700 -22.61 -3.90 23.28
C THR A 700 -24.01 -4.44 23.10
N PHE A 701 -24.31 -5.60 23.68
CA PHE A 701 -25.67 -6.18 23.68
C PHE A 701 -26.63 -5.41 24.59
N ALA A 702 -26.13 -4.98 25.76
CA ALA A 702 -26.90 -4.21 26.72
C ALA A 702 -27.35 -2.85 26.17
N GLU A 703 -26.50 -2.16 25.42
CA GLU A 703 -26.85 -0.87 24.76
C GLU A 703 -28.07 -1.00 23.86
N LEU A 704 -28.19 -2.12 23.15
CA LEU A 704 -29.29 -2.38 22.23
C LEU A 704 -30.39 -3.24 22.87
N ARG A 705 -30.33 -3.50 24.19
CA ARG A 705 -31.33 -4.30 24.94
C ARG A 705 -31.62 -5.65 24.25
N LEU A 706 -30.58 -6.43 24.00
CA LEU A 706 -30.66 -7.78 23.49
C LEU A 706 -30.38 -8.76 24.62
N GLU A 707 -31.32 -9.68 24.84
CA GLU A 707 -31.19 -10.75 25.81
C GLU A 707 -30.59 -12.00 25.16
N PRO A 708 -29.81 -12.82 25.87
CA PRO A 708 -29.32 -14.09 25.35
C PRO A 708 -30.45 -15.08 25.03
N PHE A 709 -30.36 -15.80 23.92
CA PHE A 709 -31.21 -16.94 23.63
C PHE A 709 -30.97 -18.03 24.71
N ALA A 710 -32.03 -18.59 25.27
CA ALA A 710 -31.93 -19.56 26.37
C ALA A 710 -32.98 -20.69 26.30
N GLU A 711 -33.98 -20.61 25.41
CA GLU A 711 -35.05 -21.57 25.32
C GLU A 711 -34.54 -22.88 24.71
N VAL A 712 -34.63 -23.96 25.46
CA VAL A 712 -34.27 -25.32 25.01
C VAL A 712 -35.48 -25.99 24.45
N VAL A 713 -35.38 -26.49 23.23
CA VAL A 713 -36.44 -27.24 22.53
C VAL A 713 -35.91 -28.61 22.10
N PRO A 714 -36.77 -29.60 21.84
CA PRO A 714 -36.34 -30.86 21.21
C PRO A 714 -35.60 -30.59 19.90
N ALA A 715 -34.45 -31.23 19.69
CA ALA A 715 -33.73 -31.12 18.44
C ALA A 715 -34.60 -31.69 17.29
N PRO A 716 -34.66 -31.02 16.13
CA PRO A 716 -35.33 -31.57 14.96
C PRO A 716 -34.70 -32.91 14.56
N GLU A 717 -35.53 -33.87 14.05
CA GLU A 717 -35.05 -35.19 13.62
C GLU A 717 -34.01 -35.09 12.51
N VAL A 718 -32.73 -35.03 12.90
CA VAL A 718 -31.55 -34.94 12.01
C VAL A 718 -30.89 -36.33 11.85
N SER A 719 -31.65 -37.41 12.05
CA SER A 719 -31.11 -38.78 12.07
C SER A 719 -30.47 -39.25 10.75
N ARG A 720 -30.78 -38.62 9.62
CA ARG A 720 -30.16 -38.95 8.32
C ARG A 720 -28.77 -38.35 8.12
N PHE A 721 -28.38 -37.30 8.83
CA PHE A 721 -27.10 -36.64 8.65
C PHE A 721 -26.01 -37.13 9.60
N ALA A 722 -26.35 -37.71 10.75
CA ALA A 722 -25.40 -38.24 11.71
C ALA A 722 -24.55 -39.41 11.16
N THR A 723 -25.02 -40.13 10.17
CA THR A 723 -24.33 -41.27 9.56
C THR A 723 -23.25 -40.87 8.54
N VAL A 724 -23.45 -39.76 7.86
CA VAL A 724 -22.52 -39.25 6.84
C VAL A 724 -21.27 -38.64 7.50
N ILE A 725 -21.43 -37.87 8.54
CA ILE A 725 -20.32 -37.16 9.23
C ILE A 725 -19.39 -38.12 9.95
N ARG A 726 -19.87 -39.27 10.49
CA ARG A 726 -18.99 -40.29 11.07
C ARG A 726 -18.04 -40.91 10.05
N ARG A 727 -18.41 -40.97 8.77
CA ARG A 727 -17.54 -41.49 7.70
C ARG A 727 -16.46 -40.52 7.28
N GLU A 728 -16.75 -39.22 7.20
CA GLU A 728 -15.76 -38.19 6.79
C GLU A 728 -14.70 -37.99 7.89
N VAL A 729 -15.08 -37.91 9.15
CA VAL A 729 -14.12 -37.78 10.27
C VAL A 729 -13.21 -39.02 10.41
N GLN A 730 -13.68 -40.21 10.05
CA GLN A 730 -12.81 -41.41 10.04
C GLN A 730 -11.88 -41.45 8.82
N GLN A 731 -12.21 -40.79 7.69
CA GLN A 731 -11.30 -40.72 6.55
C GLN A 731 -10.20 -39.68 6.71
N GLU A 732 -10.47 -38.52 7.33
CA GLU A 732 -9.42 -37.54 7.63
C GLU A 732 -8.46 -37.98 8.74
N ALA A 733 -8.90 -38.83 9.68
CA ALA A 733 -8.04 -39.40 10.74
C ALA A 733 -7.14 -40.56 10.27
N LEU A 734 -7.25 -41.02 9.03
CA LEU A 734 -6.51 -42.12 8.46
C LEU A 734 -5.62 -41.77 7.24
N SER A 735 -5.43 -40.51 6.94
CA SER A 735 -4.41 -40.06 5.96
C SER A 735 -3.15 -39.62 6.69
N PRO A 736 -1.96 -40.14 6.33
CA PRO A 736 -0.70 -39.87 7.01
C PRO A 736 -0.17 -38.47 6.84
#